data_cd40d3828a34e1a403dff4bfaeef82d0
#
_entry.id   cd40d3828a34e1a403dff4bfaeef82d0
#
_cell.length_a   1.000
_cell.length_b   1.000
_cell.length_c   1.000
_cell.angle_alpha   90.00
_cell.angle_beta   90.00
_cell.angle_gamma   90.00
#
_symmetry.space_group_name_H-M   'P 1'
#
loop_
_entity.id
_entity.type
_entity.pdbx_description
1 polymer ?
#
loop_
_entity_poly.entity_id
_entity_poly.type
_entity_poly.pdbx_seq_one_letter_code
_entity_poly.pdbx_strand_id
1 'polypeptide(L)'
;MASEEENKIEDVLEIESDGSINVDISENDDEEEEEEFVNPYKTDHYANLAEDLDRDRLAEISSDLLNKFENDKSSRKDWEDQYSKGLKMLGVISEERDDPFPGASGVHNPLMAEAATQFQARAISEMFPPGGPVKTQIIGKITEERERQAQRVQEFMNYQITQLMPDYFSELDQMLFNLSLAGSAFKKVYYDTALDQVCTKFIPAEDLVVSYSTTELDTSPRYTQIMKLTTNDVKKYMKSGFYRDLKLSQAADDGEDTQIQQTLDEIDGISPGNNDQTRQVLEFHVDYNIGSDEDDLELPYIITIDRSSQQVLAIRRNWKEDDKLQNKRVYFIHYKYLPGLGFYGFGLIHMIGGLQHASTGALRALLDSAAFANLNGGFKAKGARIEGGDITVSPGEWVEVEAYGDDLRKSFIPLPFKEPSPTLMQLLGILTEAGRRFSSIADAMVGDAATSAPVGSIVAQIEQGSKVFSAIHKRLHMAQGKELKLIGELNGEFLDNEYPYEIIGDEKMVRRKDFDGRVDIIPVSDPNIFSAAQRIAMAQTELQLAQSAPNIIDVKKAYERLVRALNIPEPDELLIADMEPKRMDPVSENMAVLNGKPIEAFADQNHTAHIAVHQQFLADPRFGGNKQAQQAILGPMLAHLGEHLAFQYRQTMQSIGQQAGMNMELPLIDFDEEETGLSPDIENALSQFEAQSAQLLAQSQPPTEDEVKQQQQNAKDQAELQLKAEELNIRKARFQEGVKKDAQVQDRLTKEFQLKALKMGSDLKRESEKKK
;
A
#
# COMPACT_ATOMS: atom_id res chain seq x y z
N MET A 1 -1.15 -29.08 -46.62
CA MET A 1 -0.70 -28.44 -47.87
C MET A 1 -0.44 -27.02 -47.51
N ALA A 2 0.83 -26.73 -47.38
CA ALA A 2 1.31 -25.39 -47.11
C ALA A 2 1.25 -24.57 -48.39
N SER A 3 0.79 -23.36 -48.36
CA SER A 3 1.03 -22.36 -49.41
C SER A 3 1.78 -21.21 -48.74
N GLU A 4 3.05 -21.16 -49.08
CA GLU A 4 3.97 -20.06 -48.92
C GLU A 4 3.44 -18.87 -49.74
N GLU A 5 3.16 -17.75 -49.10
CA GLU A 5 3.12 -16.45 -49.79
C GLU A 5 4.44 -15.73 -49.49
N GLU A 6 5.30 -15.77 -50.49
CA GLU A 6 6.48 -14.91 -50.61
C GLU A 6 6.02 -13.47 -50.89
N ASN A 7 6.26 -12.56 -49.96
CA ASN A 7 6.20 -11.12 -50.22
C ASN A 7 7.38 -10.73 -51.11
N LYS A 8 7.10 -10.40 -52.37
CA LYS A 8 8.01 -9.72 -53.26
C LYS A 8 8.09 -8.25 -52.92
N ILE A 9 9.24 -7.83 -52.43
CA ILE A 9 9.64 -6.42 -52.43
C ILE A 9 10.07 -6.09 -53.86
N GLU A 10 9.31 -5.29 -54.57
CA GLU A 10 9.73 -4.66 -55.81
C GLU A 10 10.41 -3.32 -55.51
N ASP A 11 11.75 -3.33 -55.46
CA ASP A 11 12.54 -2.10 -55.48
C ASP A 11 12.43 -1.46 -56.86
N VAL A 12 11.78 -0.33 -56.99
CA VAL A 12 11.77 0.50 -58.19
C VAL A 12 12.99 1.40 -58.15
N LEU A 13 14.05 0.98 -58.85
CA LEU A 13 15.23 1.80 -59.12
C LEU A 13 15.00 2.60 -60.40
N GLU A 14 14.73 3.92 -60.30
CA GLU A 14 14.78 4.84 -61.43
C GLU A 14 16.18 5.43 -61.55
N ILE A 15 16.84 5.17 -62.68
CA ILE A 15 18.15 5.72 -63.00
C ILE A 15 17.93 6.95 -63.92
N GLU A 16 18.24 8.13 -63.41
CA GLU A 16 18.22 9.35 -64.22
C GLU A 16 19.46 9.43 -65.17
N SER A 17 19.29 10.15 -66.28
CA SER A 17 20.23 10.18 -67.38
C SER A 17 21.57 10.89 -67.13
N ASP A 18 21.81 11.38 -65.92
CA ASP A 18 23.03 12.05 -65.44
C ASP A 18 23.92 11.18 -64.53
N GLY A 19 23.49 9.93 -64.23
CA GLY A 19 24.27 9.00 -63.39
C GLY A 19 24.13 9.19 -61.90
N SER A 20 23.18 9.99 -61.41
CA SER A 20 22.84 10.09 -59.98
C SER A 20 21.75 9.09 -59.64
N ILE A 21 21.93 8.40 -58.53
CA ILE A 21 20.96 7.44 -57.97
C ILE A 21 20.20 8.19 -56.87
N ASN A 22 18.96 8.59 -57.15
CA ASN A 22 18.05 9.02 -56.12
C ASN A 22 17.41 7.78 -55.49
N VAL A 23 17.72 7.53 -54.24
CA VAL A 23 16.99 6.58 -53.41
C VAL A 23 15.89 7.40 -52.75
N ASP A 24 14.69 7.37 -53.28
CA ASP A 24 13.51 7.81 -52.57
C ASP A 24 13.28 6.79 -51.44
N ILE A 25 13.82 7.11 -50.26
CA ILE A 25 13.37 6.51 -49.02
C ILE A 25 12.01 7.19 -48.76
N SER A 26 10.94 6.59 -49.27
CA SER A 26 9.64 6.85 -48.68
C SER A 26 9.74 6.37 -47.23
N GLU A 27 9.92 7.31 -46.32
CA GLU A 27 9.52 7.09 -44.93
C GLU A 27 8.08 6.59 -45.05
N ASN A 28 7.90 5.27 -44.94
CA ASN A 28 6.64 4.74 -44.47
C ASN A 28 6.56 5.30 -43.05
N ASP A 29 6.00 6.49 -42.90
CA ASP A 29 5.26 6.80 -41.71
C ASP A 29 4.21 5.68 -41.61
N ASP A 30 4.55 4.64 -40.87
CA ASP A 30 3.56 3.83 -40.20
C ASP A 30 2.87 4.85 -39.26
N GLU A 31 1.91 5.61 -39.81
CA GLU A 31 0.85 6.18 -39.05
C GLU A 31 0.23 4.96 -38.37
N GLU A 32 0.73 4.66 -37.15
CA GLU A 32 -0.05 3.88 -36.19
C GLU A 32 -1.37 4.65 -36.14
N GLU A 33 -2.40 4.14 -36.82
CA GLU A 33 -3.77 4.63 -36.68
C GLU A 33 -3.99 4.63 -35.16
N GLU A 34 -3.98 5.83 -34.56
CA GLU A 34 -4.38 6.01 -33.16
C GLU A 34 -5.80 5.48 -33.10
N GLU A 35 -5.97 4.22 -32.67
CA GLU A 35 -7.27 3.63 -32.43
C GLU A 35 -7.98 4.58 -31.47
N GLU A 36 -8.95 5.32 -31.98
CA GLU A 36 -9.78 6.21 -31.18
C GLU A 36 -10.36 5.40 -30.01
N PHE A 37 -10.04 5.77 -28.78
CA PHE A 37 -10.48 5.06 -27.60
C PHE A 37 -12.00 5.01 -27.57
N VAL A 38 -12.55 3.83 -27.85
CA VAL A 38 -13.99 3.55 -27.68
C VAL A 38 -14.15 3.00 -26.28
N ASN A 39 -14.91 3.72 -25.44
CA ASN A 39 -15.22 3.25 -24.09
C ASN A 39 -15.80 1.82 -24.17
N PRO A 40 -15.18 0.81 -23.55
CA PRO A 40 -15.60 -0.59 -23.66
C PRO A 40 -17.08 -0.83 -23.33
N TYR A 41 -17.67 -0.05 -22.43
CA TYR A 41 -19.10 -0.18 -22.11
C TYR A 41 -20.06 0.23 -23.25
N LYS A 42 -19.55 0.83 -24.34
CA LYS A 42 -20.31 1.11 -25.55
C LYS A 42 -20.26 -0.03 -26.57
N THR A 43 -19.47 -1.07 -26.29
CA THR A 43 -19.44 -2.27 -27.14
C THR A 43 -20.61 -3.19 -26.85
N ASP A 44 -21.02 -3.99 -27.82
CA ASP A 44 -22.09 -4.99 -27.67
C ASP A 44 -21.77 -6.02 -26.57
N HIS A 45 -20.50 -6.19 -26.21
CA HIS A 45 -20.09 -7.09 -25.14
C HIS A 45 -20.67 -6.68 -23.80
N TYR A 46 -20.70 -5.40 -23.49
CA TYR A 46 -21.21 -4.85 -22.22
C TYR A 46 -22.68 -4.44 -22.28
N ALA A 47 -23.40 -4.74 -23.38
CA ALA A 47 -24.80 -4.46 -23.52
C ALA A 47 -25.64 -5.17 -22.44
N ASN A 48 -26.80 -4.59 -22.13
CA ASN A 48 -27.74 -5.18 -21.19
C ASN A 48 -28.57 -6.27 -21.88
N LEU A 49 -28.19 -7.53 -21.72
CA LEU A 49 -28.86 -8.69 -22.32
C LEU A 49 -30.34 -8.85 -21.89
N ALA A 50 -30.75 -8.21 -20.80
CA ALA A 50 -32.11 -8.27 -20.32
C ALA A 50 -33.12 -7.54 -21.25
N GLU A 51 -32.64 -6.72 -22.20
CA GLU A 51 -33.48 -6.06 -23.18
C GLU A 51 -33.90 -7.01 -24.30
N ASP A 52 -33.06 -7.98 -24.61
CA ASP A 52 -33.26 -8.93 -25.71
C ASP A 52 -34.01 -10.21 -25.30
N LEU A 53 -34.18 -10.45 -23.99
CA LEU A 53 -34.80 -11.66 -23.45
C LEU A 53 -36.34 -11.50 -23.28
N ASP A 54 -37.05 -12.61 -23.49
CA ASP A 54 -38.48 -12.68 -23.30
C ASP A 54 -38.86 -12.50 -21.81
N ARG A 55 -40.02 -11.90 -21.56
CA ARG A 55 -40.54 -11.64 -20.21
C ARG A 55 -40.67 -12.88 -19.35
N ASP A 56 -41.09 -13.98 -19.96
CA ASP A 56 -41.31 -15.26 -19.25
C ASP A 56 -39.97 -15.81 -18.79
N ARG A 57 -38.93 -15.74 -19.63
CA ARG A 57 -37.56 -16.17 -19.27
C ARG A 57 -36.98 -15.30 -18.17
N LEU A 58 -37.17 -13.98 -18.24
CA LEU A 58 -36.73 -13.06 -17.19
C LEU A 58 -37.44 -13.32 -15.86
N ALA A 59 -38.74 -13.67 -15.87
CA ALA A 59 -39.47 -14.02 -14.67
C ALA A 59 -38.98 -15.34 -14.05
N GLU A 60 -38.64 -16.33 -14.88
CA GLU A 60 -38.05 -17.60 -14.44
C GLU A 60 -36.71 -17.37 -13.79
N ILE A 61 -35.78 -16.61 -14.45
CA ILE A 61 -34.46 -16.24 -13.92
C ILE A 61 -34.61 -15.53 -12.57
N SER A 62 -35.51 -14.55 -12.49
CA SER A 62 -35.74 -13.80 -11.26
C SER A 62 -36.22 -14.72 -10.12
N SER A 63 -37.23 -15.55 -10.40
CA SER A 63 -37.77 -16.47 -9.39
C SER A 63 -36.72 -17.48 -8.87
N ASP A 64 -35.93 -18.07 -9.77
CA ASP A 64 -34.88 -19.01 -9.40
C ASP A 64 -33.80 -18.34 -8.54
N LEU A 65 -33.29 -17.16 -8.96
CA LEU A 65 -32.23 -16.44 -8.25
C LEU A 65 -32.71 -15.92 -6.89
N LEU A 66 -33.93 -15.42 -6.79
CA LEU A 66 -34.51 -15.01 -5.51
C LEU A 66 -34.66 -16.18 -4.54
N ASN A 67 -35.10 -17.34 -5.02
CA ASN A 67 -35.16 -18.56 -4.19
C ASN A 67 -33.76 -19.00 -3.72
N LYS A 68 -32.78 -18.96 -4.60
CA LYS A 68 -31.37 -19.25 -4.25
C LYS A 68 -30.85 -18.25 -3.20
N PHE A 69 -31.16 -16.97 -3.35
CA PHE A 69 -30.79 -15.94 -2.38
C PHE A 69 -31.39 -16.15 -0.99
N GLU A 70 -32.68 -16.45 -0.90
CA GLU A 70 -33.34 -16.70 0.38
C GLU A 70 -32.77 -17.96 1.07
N ASN A 71 -32.43 -19.00 0.32
CA ASN A 71 -31.75 -20.18 0.84
C ASN A 71 -30.34 -19.82 1.37
N ASP A 72 -29.57 -19.04 0.62
CA ASP A 72 -28.23 -18.63 1.03
C ASP A 72 -28.28 -17.71 2.26
N LYS A 73 -29.23 -16.76 2.31
CA LYS A 73 -29.47 -15.90 3.46
C LYS A 73 -29.86 -16.72 4.70
N SER A 74 -30.77 -17.68 4.54
CA SER A 74 -31.19 -18.55 5.65
C SER A 74 -30.03 -19.40 6.19
N SER A 75 -29.11 -19.82 5.33
CA SER A 75 -27.95 -20.65 5.73
C SER A 75 -26.98 -19.92 6.67
N ARG A 76 -26.94 -18.59 6.66
CA ARG A 76 -26.07 -17.77 7.53
C ARG A 76 -26.77 -17.11 8.70
N LYS A 77 -28.03 -17.47 8.97
CA LYS A 77 -28.84 -16.85 10.03
C LYS A 77 -28.17 -16.89 11.42
N ASP A 78 -27.57 -18.01 11.77
CA ASP A 78 -26.86 -18.16 13.05
C ASP A 78 -25.67 -17.17 13.17
N TRP A 79 -24.98 -16.92 12.05
CA TRP A 79 -23.91 -15.92 11.98
C TRP A 79 -24.47 -14.49 12.16
N GLU A 80 -25.57 -14.15 11.49
CA GLU A 80 -26.24 -12.86 11.63
C GLU A 80 -26.71 -12.61 13.07
N ASP A 81 -27.29 -13.61 13.72
CA ASP A 81 -27.73 -13.56 15.12
C ASP A 81 -26.55 -13.35 16.09
N GLN A 82 -25.41 -14.01 15.86
CA GLN A 82 -24.21 -13.85 16.66
C GLN A 82 -23.59 -12.46 16.47
N TYR A 83 -23.57 -11.98 15.23
CA TYR A 83 -23.03 -10.66 14.89
C TYR A 83 -23.88 -9.54 15.50
N SER A 84 -25.22 -9.60 15.38
CA SER A 84 -26.13 -8.66 16.01
C SER A 84 -25.96 -8.60 17.55
N LYS A 85 -25.89 -9.75 18.21
CA LYS A 85 -25.59 -9.80 19.65
C LYS A 85 -24.23 -9.22 20.00
N GLY A 86 -23.24 -9.42 19.13
CA GLY A 86 -21.90 -8.90 19.29
C GLY A 86 -21.85 -7.37 19.18
N LEU A 87 -22.60 -6.78 18.25
CA LEU A 87 -22.71 -5.33 18.10
C LEU A 87 -23.27 -4.68 19.37
N LYS A 88 -24.27 -5.26 20.01
CA LYS A 88 -24.80 -4.77 21.30
C LYS A 88 -23.76 -4.78 22.41
N MET A 89 -22.76 -5.67 22.33
CA MET A 89 -21.68 -5.74 23.32
C MET A 89 -20.65 -4.60 23.20
N LEU A 90 -20.67 -3.81 22.11
CA LEU A 90 -19.82 -2.60 22.00
C LEU A 90 -20.09 -1.63 23.14
N GLY A 91 -21.31 -1.60 23.66
CA GLY A 91 -21.66 -0.81 24.83
C GLY A 91 -21.67 0.70 24.58
N VAL A 92 -21.90 1.11 23.34
CA VAL A 92 -21.99 2.54 22.95
C VAL A 92 -23.21 3.19 23.61
N ILE A 93 -24.29 2.41 23.80
CA ILE A 93 -25.51 2.86 24.45
C ILE A 93 -25.65 2.18 25.81
N SER A 94 -26.05 2.98 26.81
CA SER A 94 -26.42 2.43 28.11
C SER A 94 -27.81 1.83 28.03
N GLU A 95 -27.95 0.55 28.34
CA GLU A 95 -29.23 -0.13 28.35
C GLU A 95 -30.05 0.30 29.58
N GLU A 96 -31.32 0.65 29.42
CA GLU A 96 -32.27 0.75 30.55
C GLU A 96 -32.63 -0.68 30.96
N ARG A 97 -32.35 -1.02 32.21
CA ARG A 97 -32.59 -2.37 32.75
C ARG A 97 -33.56 -2.34 33.91
N ASP A 98 -34.57 -3.18 33.81
CA ASP A 98 -35.54 -3.43 34.90
C ASP A 98 -35.25 -4.74 35.65
N ASP A 99 -34.38 -5.59 35.10
CA ASP A 99 -33.92 -6.82 35.75
C ASP A 99 -32.50 -6.65 36.29
N PRO A 100 -32.21 -7.09 37.53
CA PRO A 100 -33.07 -7.77 38.52
C PRO A 100 -33.99 -6.84 39.31
N PHE A 101 -33.92 -5.52 39.10
CA PHE A 101 -34.78 -4.52 39.69
C PHE A 101 -34.83 -3.26 38.81
N PRO A 102 -35.90 -2.47 38.84
CA PRO A 102 -36.00 -1.22 38.10
C PRO A 102 -34.88 -0.26 38.42
N GLY A 103 -34.15 0.24 37.40
CA GLY A 103 -33.00 1.12 37.55
C GLY A 103 -31.69 0.37 37.84
N ALA A 104 -31.61 -0.93 37.55
CA ALA A 104 -30.37 -1.68 37.56
C ALA A 104 -29.34 -1.13 36.57
N SER A 105 -28.06 -1.26 36.88
CA SER A 105 -26.98 -0.70 36.06
C SER A 105 -26.97 -1.25 34.63
N GLY A 106 -27.09 -0.38 33.62
CA GLY A 106 -27.01 -0.69 32.19
C GLY A 106 -25.62 -0.53 31.58
N VAL A 107 -24.58 -0.32 32.40
CA VAL A 107 -23.21 -0.06 31.95
C VAL A 107 -22.61 -1.29 31.29
N HIS A 108 -21.85 -1.07 30.24
CA HIS A 108 -21.03 -2.09 29.57
C HIS A 108 -19.54 -1.87 29.86
N ASN A 109 -18.78 -2.95 29.92
CA ASN A 109 -17.31 -2.84 29.92
C ASN A 109 -16.85 -2.49 28.49
N PRO A 110 -16.06 -1.44 28.25
CA PRO A 110 -15.70 -0.99 26.89
C PRO A 110 -14.57 -1.80 26.21
N LEU A 111 -14.23 -2.98 26.71
CA LEU A 111 -13.10 -3.79 26.27
C LEU A 111 -13.08 -4.04 24.75
N MET A 112 -14.25 -4.36 24.15
CA MET A 112 -14.36 -4.63 22.71
C MET A 112 -14.22 -3.34 21.90
N ALA A 113 -14.82 -2.25 22.33
CA ALA A 113 -14.70 -0.95 21.67
C ALA A 113 -13.25 -0.44 21.71
N GLU A 114 -12.58 -0.58 22.86
CA GLU A 114 -11.15 -0.26 23.02
C GLU A 114 -10.30 -1.06 22.03
N ALA A 115 -10.52 -2.37 21.94
CA ALA A 115 -9.78 -3.25 21.03
C ALA A 115 -10.00 -2.90 19.56
N ALA A 116 -11.25 -2.66 19.16
CA ALA A 116 -11.60 -2.31 17.78
C ALA A 116 -10.98 -0.96 17.36
N THR A 117 -11.10 0.06 18.20
CA THR A 117 -10.54 1.40 17.93
C THR A 117 -9.01 1.37 17.84
N GLN A 118 -8.35 0.64 18.73
CA GLN A 118 -6.88 0.53 18.70
C GLN A 118 -6.39 -0.22 17.45
N PHE A 119 -7.12 -1.26 17.04
CA PHE A 119 -6.81 -1.96 15.79
C PHE A 119 -6.97 -1.04 14.58
N GLN A 120 -8.12 -0.34 14.47
CA GLN A 120 -8.41 0.60 13.40
C GLN A 120 -7.33 1.67 13.28
N ALA A 121 -6.99 2.35 14.39
CA ALA A 121 -6.00 3.43 14.41
C ALA A 121 -4.60 2.98 13.94
N ARG A 122 -4.21 1.74 14.24
CA ARG A 122 -2.93 1.18 13.76
C ARG A 122 -3.00 0.76 12.32
N ALA A 123 -4.04 0.02 11.94
CA ALA A 123 -4.18 -0.49 10.61
C ALA A 123 -4.27 0.63 9.56
N ILE A 124 -5.03 1.70 9.84
CA ILE A 124 -5.17 2.83 8.90
C ILE A 124 -3.84 3.56 8.67
N SER A 125 -3.05 3.79 9.73
CA SER A 125 -1.76 4.48 9.60
C SER A 125 -0.73 3.70 8.76
N GLU A 126 -0.86 2.37 8.72
CA GLU A 126 0.04 1.52 7.95
C GLU A 126 -0.48 1.26 6.53
N MET A 127 -1.80 1.11 6.36
CA MET A 127 -2.41 0.85 5.05
C MET A 127 -2.55 2.09 4.18
N PHE A 128 -2.59 3.29 4.78
CA PHE A 128 -2.72 4.55 4.08
C PHE A 128 -1.67 5.56 4.56
N PRO A 129 -0.40 5.40 4.18
CA PRO A 129 0.66 6.35 4.53
C PRO A 129 0.47 7.69 3.79
N PRO A 130 1.05 8.80 4.28
CA PRO A 130 0.89 10.14 3.69
C PRO A 130 1.30 10.26 2.22
N GLY A 131 2.27 9.45 1.77
CA GLY A 131 2.72 9.43 0.37
C GLY A 131 1.86 8.58 -0.57
N GLY A 132 0.73 8.05 -0.07
CA GLY A 132 -0.15 7.14 -0.81
C GLY A 132 0.18 5.66 -0.58
N PRO A 133 -0.81 4.77 -0.81
CA PRO A 133 -0.69 3.34 -0.48
C PRO A 133 0.00 2.49 -1.55
N VAL A 134 0.31 3.04 -2.73
CA VAL A 134 0.77 2.29 -3.90
C VAL A 134 2.28 2.35 -4.06
N LYS A 135 2.88 1.19 -4.28
CA LYS A 135 4.26 1.00 -4.73
C LYS A 135 4.26 0.06 -5.92
N THR A 136 5.19 0.26 -6.84
CA THR A 136 5.36 -0.61 -8.01
C THR A 136 6.62 -1.46 -7.89
N GLN A 137 6.58 -2.64 -8.50
CA GLN A 137 7.73 -3.54 -8.63
C GLN A 137 7.78 -4.08 -10.06
N ILE A 138 8.96 -4.00 -10.70
CA ILE A 138 9.13 -4.47 -12.06
C ILE A 138 9.24 -5.99 -12.07
N ILE A 139 8.46 -6.64 -12.95
CA ILE A 139 8.53 -8.07 -13.18
C ILE A 139 9.49 -8.36 -14.33
N GLY A 140 10.59 -9.06 -14.04
CA GLY A 140 11.58 -9.48 -15.06
C GLY A 140 12.80 -8.56 -15.14
N LYS A 141 13.28 -8.27 -16.36
CA LYS A 141 14.46 -7.41 -16.54
C LYS A 141 14.13 -5.96 -16.24
N ILE A 142 15.02 -5.32 -15.50
CA ILE A 142 14.94 -3.89 -15.20
C ILE A 142 15.56 -3.17 -16.39
N THR A 143 14.80 -2.31 -17.05
CA THR A 143 15.25 -1.37 -18.08
C THR A 143 14.81 0.03 -17.70
N GLU A 144 15.52 1.04 -18.12
CA GLU A 144 15.21 2.44 -17.83
C GLU A 144 13.77 2.80 -18.25
N GLU A 145 13.34 2.32 -19.39
CA GLU A 145 11.96 2.51 -19.88
C GLU A 145 10.92 1.91 -18.91
N ARG A 146 11.18 0.70 -18.37
CA ARG A 146 10.30 0.06 -17.37
C ARG A 146 10.35 0.75 -16.02
N GLU A 147 11.48 1.32 -15.62
CA GLU A 147 11.57 2.14 -14.41
C GLU A 147 10.72 3.40 -14.55
N ARG A 148 10.79 4.10 -15.68
CA ARG A 148 9.95 5.25 -15.98
C ARG A 148 8.46 4.87 -16.03
N GLN A 149 8.12 3.73 -16.65
CA GLN A 149 6.75 3.18 -16.65
C GLN A 149 6.26 2.91 -15.22
N ALA A 150 7.05 2.21 -14.42
CA ALA A 150 6.72 1.87 -13.04
C ALA A 150 6.51 3.12 -12.18
N GLN A 151 7.33 4.14 -12.37
CA GLN A 151 7.19 5.42 -11.69
C GLN A 151 5.90 6.14 -12.10
N ARG A 152 5.57 6.23 -13.40
CA ARG A 152 4.31 6.86 -13.86
C ARG A 152 3.10 6.14 -13.29
N VAL A 153 3.07 4.79 -13.32
CA VAL A 153 1.99 3.99 -12.74
C VAL A 153 1.84 4.24 -11.23
N GLN A 154 2.95 4.26 -10.49
CA GLN A 154 2.94 4.52 -9.06
C GLN A 154 2.40 5.91 -8.72
N GLU A 155 2.91 6.94 -9.39
CA GLU A 155 2.50 8.33 -9.17
C GLU A 155 1.04 8.54 -9.51
N PHE A 156 0.59 8.05 -10.67
CA PHE A 156 -0.80 8.15 -11.08
C PHE A 156 -1.75 7.43 -10.13
N MET A 157 -1.47 6.19 -9.75
CA MET A 157 -2.35 5.45 -8.84
C MET A 157 -2.41 6.07 -7.45
N ASN A 158 -1.30 6.62 -6.95
CA ASN A 158 -1.34 7.37 -5.69
C ASN A 158 -2.18 8.66 -5.84
N TYR A 159 -2.04 9.39 -6.94
CA TYR A 159 -2.89 10.54 -7.25
C TYR A 159 -4.37 10.13 -7.35
N GLN A 160 -4.67 9.04 -8.07
CA GLN A 160 -6.03 8.51 -8.21
C GLN A 160 -6.68 8.21 -6.86
N ILE A 161 -5.97 7.50 -5.98
CA ILE A 161 -6.50 7.08 -4.68
C ILE A 161 -6.62 8.25 -3.69
N THR A 162 -5.68 9.22 -3.75
CA THR A 162 -5.67 10.33 -2.79
C THR A 162 -6.47 11.55 -3.24
N GLN A 163 -6.62 11.79 -4.55
CA GLN A 163 -7.26 12.99 -5.09
C GLN A 163 -8.53 12.70 -5.87
N LEU A 164 -8.52 11.69 -6.77
CA LEU A 164 -9.70 11.38 -7.58
C LEU A 164 -10.75 10.56 -6.82
N MET A 165 -10.34 9.80 -5.80
CA MET A 165 -11.23 9.01 -4.94
C MET A 165 -11.25 9.58 -3.51
N PRO A 166 -11.91 10.72 -3.24
CA PRO A 166 -11.88 11.37 -1.93
C PRO A 166 -12.46 10.50 -0.82
N ASP A 167 -13.39 9.62 -1.17
CA ASP A 167 -14.05 8.72 -0.22
C ASP A 167 -13.20 7.50 0.16
N TYR A 168 -12.08 7.23 -0.55
CA TYR A 168 -11.27 6.03 -0.33
C TYR A 168 -10.80 5.87 1.11
N PHE A 169 -10.31 6.97 1.71
CA PHE A 169 -9.85 6.96 3.11
C PHE A 169 -11.00 6.67 4.08
N SER A 170 -12.14 7.34 3.92
CA SER A 170 -13.31 7.15 4.78
C SER A 170 -13.86 5.73 4.68
N GLU A 171 -13.96 5.19 3.48
CA GLU A 171 -14.39 3.82 3.20
C GLU A 171 -13.42 2.78 3.78
N LEU A 172 -12.12 3.04 3.72
CA LEU A 172 -11.09 2.18 4.31
C LEU A 172 -11.16 2.20 5.84
N ASP A 173 -11.34 3.38 6.43
CA ASP A 173 -11.43 3.57 7.87
C ASP A 173 -12.65 2.85 8.46
N GLN A 174 -13.83 3.02 7.84
CA GLN A 174 -15.04 2.27 8.20
C GLN A 174 -14.86 0.77 8.04
N MET A 175 -14.24 0.35 6.93
CA MET A 175 -13.97 -1.06 6.67
C MET A 175 -13.13 -1.68 7.78
N LEU A 176 -12.06 -1.02 8.23
CA LEU A 176 -11.17 -1.54 9.26
C LEU A 176 -11.86 -1.71 10.60
N PHE A 177 -12.73 -0.77 10.98
CA PHE A 177 -13.53 -0.88 12.18
C PHE A 177 -14.47 -2.10 12.11
N ASN A 178 -15.28 -2.19 11.06
CA ASN A 178 -16.23 -3.29 10.85
C ASN A 178 -15.51 -4.65 10.72
N LEU A 179 -14.39 -4.69 10.00
CA LEU A 179 -13.57 -5.89 9.86
C LEU A 179 -13.12 -6.46 11.20
N SER A 180 -12.70 -5.58 12.12
CA SER A 180 -12.26 -6.02 13.44
C SER A 180 -13.37 -6.69 14.24
N LEU A 181 -14.60 -6.25 14.08
CA LEU A 181 -15.79 -6.77 14.77
C LEU A 181 -16.31 -8.06 14.11
N ALA A 182 -16.68 -7.97 12.83
CA ALA A 182 -17.29 -9.06 12.08
C ALA A 182 -16.30 -10.17 11.69
N GLY A 183 -15.01 -9.81 11.55
CA GLY A 183 -13.97 -10.73 11.07
C GLY A 183 -13.86 -10.82 9.55
N SER A 184 -14.85 -10.30 8.83
CA SER A 184 -14.90 -10.19 7.37
C SER A 184 -15.41 -8.84 6.96
N ALA A 185 -14.83 -8.30 5.90
CA ALA A 185 -15.30 -7.10 5.22
C ALA A 185 -14.94 -7.21 3.74
N PHE A 186 -15.64 -6.50 2.90
CA PHE A 186 -15.41 -6.55 1.45
C PHE A 186 -15.19 -5.16 0.89
N LYS A 187 -14.38 -5.05 -0.16
CA LYS A 187 -14.32 -3.88 -1.02
C LYS A 187 -14.72 -4.28 -2.42
N LYS A 188 -15.63 -3.54 -3.01
CA LYS A 188 -16.00 -3.66 -4.43
C LYS A 188 -15.19 -2.65 -5.21
N VAL A 189 -14.45 -3.12 -6.21
CA VAL A 189 -13.69 -2.29 -7.15
C VAL A 189 -14.36 -2.41 -8.50
N TYR A 190 -14.81 -1.30 -9.06
CA TYR A 190 -15.56 -1.28 -10.33
C TYR A 190 -15.33 0.03 -11.07
N TYR A 191 -15.62 0.03 -12.35
CA TYR A 191 -15.65 1.24 -13.15
C TYR A 191 -17.07 1.80 -13.15
N ASP A 192 -17.20 3.07 -12.77
CA ASP A 192 -18.49 3.77 -12.77
C ASP A 192 -18.64 4.57 -14.06
N THR A 193 -19.55 4.13 -14.93
CA THR A 193 -19.81 4.75 -16.23
C THR A 193 -20.43 6.14 -16.14
N ALA A 194 -21.02 6.50 -15.01
CA ALA A 194 -21.60 7.82 -14.81
C ALA A 194 -20.56 8.85 -14.34
N LEU A 195 -19.57 8.39 -13.59
CA LEU A 195 -18.45 9.19 -13.11
C LEU A 195 -17.24 9.13 -14.03
N ASP A 196 -17.23 8.18 -14.99
CA ASP A 196 -16.13 7.91 -15.92
C ASP A 196 -14.79 7.65 -15.21
N GLN A 197 -14.83 6.89 -14.11
CA GLN A 197 -13.66 6.59 -13.30
C GLN A 197 -13.79 5.25 -12.57
N VAL A 198 -12.64 4.69 -12.19
CA VAL A 198 -12.59 3.53 -11.29
C VAL A 198 -12.95 3.97 -9.88
N CYS A 199 -13.85 3.22 -9.24
CA CYS A 199 -14.33 3.47 -7.89
C CYS A 199 -14.08 2.27 -7.00
N THR A 200 -13.87 2.53 -5.71
CA THR A 200 -13.83 1.50 -4.67
C THR A 200 -14.87 1.81 -3.63
N LYS A 201 -15.58 0.79 -3.15
CA LYS A 201 -16.61 0.95 -2.14
C LYS A 201 -16.52 -0.15 -1.08
N PHE A 202 -16.64 0.24 0.17
CA PHE A 202 -16.75 -0.70 1.29
C PHE A 202 -18.12 -1.37 1.28
N ILE A 203 -18.14 -2.69 1.43
CA ILE A 203 -19.34 -3.52 1.54
C ILE A 203 -19.25 -4.28 2.86
N PRO A 204 -20.14 -4.01 3.81
CA PRO A 204 -20.18 -4.75 5.06
C PRO A 204 -20.54 -6.22 4.85
N ALA A 205 -20.15 -7.07 5.81
CA ALA A 205 -20.30 -8.52 5.65
C ALA A 205 -21.76 -8.98 5.56
N GLU A 206 -22.67 -8.23 6.14
CA GLU A 206 -24.13 -8.45 6.04
C GLU A 206 -24.69 -8.23 4.66
N ASP A 207 -24.09 -7.33 3.87
CA ASP A 207 -24.58 -6.96 2.55
C ASP A 207 -24.03 -7.84 1.43
N LEU A 208 -23.09 -8.77 1.72
CA LEU A 208 -22.63 -9.77 0.76
C LEU A 208 -23.02 -11.18 1.20
N VAL A 209 -24.01 -11.76 0.52
CA VAL A 209 -24.52 -13.11 0.77
C VAL A 209 -23.83 -14.07 -0.18
N VAL A 210 -23.29 -15.17 0.35
CA VAL A 210 -22.59 -16.17 -0.45
C VAL A 210 -23.31 -17.53 -0.34
N SER A 211 -23.11 -18.38 -1.33
CA SER A 211 -23.60 -19.76 -1.30
C SER A 211 -22.99 -20.54 -0.12
N TYR A 212 -23.76 -21.43 0.48
CA TYR A 212 -23.32 -22.25 1.63
C TYR A 212 -22.00 -23.00 1.38
N SER A 213 -21.79 -23.49 0.17
CA SER A 213 -20.59 -24.25 -0.21
C SER A 213 -19.35 -23.38 -0.48
N THR A 214 -19.48 -22.06 -0.44
CA THR A 214 -18.41 -21.13 -0.78
C THR A 214 -17.29 -21.13 0.26
N THR A 215 -16.05 -21.25 -0.18
CA THR A 215 -14.84 -21.06 0.63
C THR A 215 -14.10 -19.77 0.26
N GLU A 216 -14.06 -19.46 -1.04
CA GLU A 216 -13.45 -18.25 -1.61
C GLU A 216 -14.34 -17.70 -2.73
N LEU A 217 -14.27 -16.39 -2.96
CA LEU A 217 -15.09 -15.72 -3.98
C LEU A 217 -14.74 -16.17 -5.41
N ASP A 218 -13.46 -16.44 -5.66
CA ASP A 218 -12.97 -16.87 -6.98
C ASP A 218 -13.60 -18.18 -7.44
N THR A 219 -13.85 -19.08 -6.48
CA THR A 219 -14.43 -20.43 -6.75
C THR A 219 -15.91 -20.53 -6.41
N SER A 220 -16.53 -19.45 -5.95
CA SER A 220 -17.94 -19.44 -5.57
C SER A 220 -18.84 -19.53 -6.80
N PRO A 221 -19.83 -20.44 -6.84
CA PRO A 221 -20.76 -20.50 -7.96
C PRO A 221 -21.70 -19.28 -8.01
N ARG A 222 -21.96 -18.66 -6.87
CA ARG A 222 -22.71 -17.42 -6.77
C ARG A 222 -22.44 -16.68 -5.48
N TYR A 223 -22.51 -15.35 -5.57
CA TYR A 223 -22.61 -14.44 -4.43
C TYR A 223 -23.48 -13.25 -4.82
N THR A 224 -24.15 -12.67 -3.84
CA THR A 224 -25.16 -11.61 -4.06
C THR A 224 -24.86 -10.43 -3.17
N GLN A 225 -24.75 -9.25 -3.77
CA GLN A 225 -24.67 -7.99 -3.05
C GLN A 225 -26.09 -7.43 -2.86
N ILE A 226 -26.38 -7.02 -1.62
CA ILE A 226 -27.60 -6.28 -1.28
C ILE A 226 -27.27 -4.78 -1.39
N MET A 227 -27.99 -4.07 -2.25
CA MET A 227 -27.83 -2.62 -2.41
C MET A 227 -29.12 -1.92 -2.00
N LYS A 228 -29.01 -0.86 -1.19
CA LYS A 228 -30.11 0.02 -0.86
C LYS A 228 -30.01 1.26 -1.74
N LEU A 229 -30.84 1.37 -2.77
CA LEU A 229 -30.87 2.48 -3.70
C LEU A 229 -32.16 3.31 -3.52
N THR A 230 -32.04 4.63 -3.67
CA THR A 230 -33.23 5.46 -3.71
C THR A 230 -34.00 5.23 -5.01
N THR A 231 -35.30 5.38 -4.98
CA THR A 231 -36.11 5.29 -6.21
C THR A 231 -35.65 6.27 -7.30
N ASN A 232 -35.04 7.39 -6.89
CA ASN A 232 -34.51 8.38 -7.83
C ASN A 232 -33.23 7.88 -8.50
N ASP A 233 -32.32 7.20 -7.76
CA ASP A 233 -31.09 6.68 -8.32
C ASP A 233 -31.37 5.53 -9.30
N VAL A 234 -32.33 4.65 -8.96
CA VAL A 234 -32.79 3.62 -9.91
C VAL A 234 -33.29 4.24 -11.20
N LYS A 235 -34.07 5.36 -11.11
CA LYS A 235 -34.53 6.07 -12.31
C LYS A 235 -33.39 6.72 -13.10
N LYS A 236 -32.32 7.21 -12.44
CA LYS A 236 -31.13 7.72 -13.13
C LYS A 236 -30.46 6.60 -13.91
N TYR A 237 -30.25 5.44 -13.28
CA TYR A 237 -29.70 4.28 -13.96
C TYR A 237 -30.52 3.75 -15.12
N MET A 238 -31.88 3.86 -15.04
CA MET A 238 -32.76 3.58 -16.17
C MET A 238 -32.59 4.58 -17.31
N LYS A 239 -32.49 5.89 -16.99
CA LYS A 239 -32.28 6.93 -18.02
C LYS A 239 -30.88 6.87 -18.68
N SER A 240 -29.87 6.42 -17.97
CA SER A 240 -28.53 6.23 -18.54
C SER A 240 -28.43 4.97 -19.42
N GLY A 241 -29.45 4.11 -19.47
CA GLY A 241 -29.42 2.83 -20.17
C GLY A 241 -28.63 1.76 -19.40
N PHE A 242 -28.22 2.04 -18.15
CA PHE A 242 -27.58 1.04 -17.31
C PHE A 242 -28.57 -0.02 -16.85
N TYR A 243 -29.78 0.38 -16.46
CA TYR A 243 -30.91 -0.49 -16.18
C TYR A 243 -31.96 -0.38 -17.25
N ARG A 244 -32.70 -1.44 -17.46
CA ARG A 244 -33.84 -1.49 -18.39
C ARG A 244 -34.92 -0.52 -17.96
N ASP A 245 -35.56 0.20 -18.90
CA ASP A 245 -36.66 1.14 -18.61
C ASP A 245 -37.93 0.36 -18.27
N LEU A 246 -38.26 0.31 -16.99
CA LEU A 246 -39.36 -0.45 -16.42
C LEU A 246 -40.24 0.46 -15.53
N LYS A 247 -41.52 0.18 -15.53
CA LYS A 247 -42.44 0.75 -14.54
C LYS A 247 -42.36 -0.11 -13.28
N LEU A 248 -41.53 0.30 -12.33
CA LEU A 248 -41.46 -0.36 -11.05
C LEU A 248 -42.70 -0.05 -10.21
N SER A 249 -43.20 -1.02 -9.47
CA SER A 249 -44.22 -0.81 -8.44
C SER A 249 -43.72 0.22 -7.40
N GLN A 250 -44.63 0.81 -6.64
CA GLN A 250 -44.24 1.62 -5.49
C GLN A 250 -43.31 0.78 -4.61
N ALA A 251 -42.21 1.37 -4.11
CA ALA A 251 -41.34 0.67 -3.18
C ALA A 251 -42.24 0.17 -2.04
N ALA A 252 -42.45 -1.12 -1.95
CA ALA A 252 -43.02 -1.68 -0.77
C ALA A 252 -41.97 -1.51 0.32
N ASP A 253 -42.42 -1.32 1.54
CA ASP A 253 -41.53 -1.41 2.71
C ASP A 253 -41.13 -2.91 2.85
N ASP A 254 -40.27 -3.39 1.93
CA ASP A 254 -39.90 -4.80 1.81
C ASP A 254 -38.87 -5.19 2.90
N GLY A 255 -38.69 -4.32 3.80
CA GLY A 255 -37.74 -4.50 4.84
C GLY A 255 -38.38 -4.98 6.12
N GLU A 256 -38.49 -6.26 6.31
CA GLU A 256 -38.01 -6.73 7.60
C GLU A 256 -36.52 -6.30 7.63
N ASP A 257 -36.29 -5.10 8.26
CA ASP A 257 -34.93 -4.70 8.61
C ASP A 257 -34.26 -5.90 9.25
N THR A 258 -33.15 -6.34 8.68
CA THR A 258 -32.44 -7.48 9.24
C THR A 258 -32.18 -7.16 10.71
N GLN A 259 -32.16 -8.19 11.57
CA GLN A 259 -31.88 -7.99 13.00
C GLN A 259 -30.58 -7.20 13.23
N ILE A 260 -29.64 -7.31 12.30
CA ILE A 260 -28.40 -6.50 12.30
C ILE A 260 -28.71 -5.03 12.06
N GLN A 261 -29.53 -4.68 11.06
CA GLN A 261 -29.89 -3.30 10.76
C GLN A 261 -30.64 -2.64 11.92
N GLN A 262 -31.60 -3.35 12.52
CA GLN A 262 -32.32 -2.89 13.71
C GLN A 262 -31.34 -2.61 14.86
N THR A 263 -30.34 -3.46 15.03
CA THR A 263 -29.30 -3.27 16.06
C THR A 263 -28.42 -2.08 15.75
N LEU A 264 -28.05 -1.85 14.50
CA LEU A 264 -27.27 -0.69 14.07
C LEU A 264 -28.09 0.59 14.28
N ASP A 265 -29.35 0.60 13.89
CA ASP A 265 -30.25 1.75 14.08
C ASP A 265 -30.46 2.07 15.57
N GLU A 266 -30.56 1.03 16.41
CA GLU A 266 -30.59 1.20 17.89
C GLU A 266 -29.29 1.84 18.39
N ILE A 267 -28.11 1.39 17.89
CA ILE A 267 -26.78 1.91 18.27
C ILE A 267 -26.60 3.36 17.82
N ASP A 268 -27.01 3.68 16.61
CA ASP A 268 -26.91 5.03 16.04
C ASP A 268 -27.98 5.98 16.58
N GLY A 269 -28.98 5.44 17.31
CA GLY A 269 -30.10 6.21 17.81
C GLY A 269 -31.04 6.72 16.71
N ILE A 270 -31.07 6.03 15.58
CA ILE A 270 -31.86 6.35 14.41
C ILE A 270 -33.10 5.46 14.41
N SER A 271 -34.26 6.03 14.11
CA SER A 271 -35.47 5.26 13.86
C SER A 271 -35.81 5.31 12.39
N PRO A 272 -36.18 4.20 11.74
CA PRO A 272 -36.53 4.20 10.33
C PRO A 272 -37.69 5.19 10.08
N GLY A 273 -37.41 6.22 9.31
CA GLY A 273 -38.39 7.22 8.92
C GLY A 273 -39.24 6.68 7.78
N ASN A 274 -40.57 6.87 7.84
CA ASN A 274 -41.54 6.39 6.86
C ASN A 274 -41.45 7.05 5.46
N ASN A 275 -40.43 7.90 5.19
CA ASN A 275 -40.46 8.76 4.02
C ASN A 275 -39.43 8.46 2.93
N ASP A 276 -38.42 7.67 3.22
CA ASP A 276 -37.40 7.38 2.23
C ASP A 276 -37.76 6.13 1.43
N GLN A 277 -38.20 6.35 0.19
CA GLN A 277 -38.51 5.27 -0.76
C GLN A 277 -37.21 4.59 -1.23
N THR A 278 -36.53 3.89 -0.33
CA THR A 278 -35.41 3.05 -0.67
C THR A 278 -35.87 1.70 -1.19
N ARG A 279 -35.16 1.17 -2.18
CA ARG A 279 -35.37 -0.14 -2.77
C ARG A 279 -34.20 -1.05 -2.48
N GLN A 280 -34.48 -2.30 -2.16
CA GLN A 280 -33.45 -3.33 -2.13
C GLN A 280 -33.24 -3.87 -3.53
N VAL A 281 -32.07 -3.58 -4.10
CA VAL A 281 -31.62 -4.11 -5.38
C VAL A 281 -30.58 -5.18 -5.11
N LEU A 282 -30.79 -6.37 -5.65
CA LEU A 282 -29.90 -7.51 -5.49
C LEU A 282 -29.04 -7.65 -6.75
N GLU A 283 -27.74 -7.61 -6.59
CA GLU A 283 -26.76 -7.83 -7.66
C GLU A 283 -26.16 -9.22 -7.48
N PHE A 284 -26.53 -10.13 -8.36
CA PHE A 284 -26.07 -11.51 -8.39
C PHE A 284 -24.86 -11.65 -9.30
N HIS A 285 -23.76 -12.13 -8.77
CA HIS A 285 -22.63 -12.64 -9.53
C HIS A 285 -22.75 -14.15 -9.55
N VAL A 286 -23.15 -14.73 -10.67
CA VAL A 286 -23.57 -16.13 -10.75
C VAL A 286 -23.17 -16.75 -12.07
N ASP A 287 -22.78 -18.02 -12.00
CA ASP A 287 -22.65 -18.86 -13.17
C ASP A 287 -24.06 -19.37 -13.52
N TYR A 288 -24.56 -19.02 -14.70
CA TYR A 288 -25.95 -19.24 -15.08
C TYR A 288 -26.11 -19.52 -16.58
N ASN A 289 -27.07 -20.35 -16.95
CA ASN A 289 -27.44 -20.56 -18.33
C ASN A 289 -28.60 -19.62 -18.70
N ILE A 290 -28.32 -18.57 -19.47
CA ILE A 290 -29.34 -17.60 -19.92
C ILE A 290 -30.02 -18.08 -21.20
N GLY A 291 -29.28 -18.78 -22.07
CA GLY A 291 -29.78 -19.30 -23.35
C GLY A 291 -30.60 -20.56 -23.19
N SER A 292 -31.23 -20.96 -24.26
CA SER A 292 -31.87 -22.28 -24.42
C SER A 292 -30.93 -23.25 -25.18
N ASP A 293 -29.60 -23.02 -25.08
CA ASP A 293 -28.62 -23.82 -25.80
C ASP A 293 -28.58 -25.24 -25.27
N GLU A 294 -28.51 -26.19 -26.20
CA GLU A 294 -28.53 -27.64 -25.94
C GLU A 294 -27.34 -28.12 -25.07
N ASP A 295 -26.31 -27.28 -24.86
CA ASP A 295 -25.08 -27.64 -24.18
C ASP A 295 -25.10 -27.47 -22.65
N ASP A 296 -26.18 -26.93 -22.04
CA ASP A 296 -26.34 -26.69 -20.59
C ASP A 296 -25.13 -25.98 -19.91
N LEU A 297 -24.34 -25.21 -20.67
CA LEU A 297 -23.16 -24.52 -20.17
C LEU A 297 -23.57 -23.29 -19.37
N GLU A 298 -23.19 -23.25 -18.08
CA GLU A 298 -23.36 -22.09 -17.22
C GLU A 298 -22.19 -21.13 -17.44
N LEU A 299 -22.46 -19.88 -17.81
CA LEU A 299 -21.48 -18.81 -17.98
C LEU A 299 -21.61 -17.77 -16.85
N PRO A 300 -20.53 -17.06 -16.53
CA PRO A 300 -20.57 -16.05 -15.47
C PRO A 300 -21.32 -14.79 -15.93
N TYR A 301 -22.37 -14.42 -15.19
CA TYR A 301 -23.14 -13.21 -15.42
C TYR A 301 -23.30 -12.37 -14.16
N ILE A 302 -23.55 -11.07 -14.35
CA ILE A 302 -24.01 -10.14 -13.31
C ILE A 302 -25.47 -9.86 -13.60
N ILE A 303 -26.35 -10.32 -12.71
CA ILE A 303 -27.80 -10.17 -12.86
C ILE A 303 -28.30 -9.30 -11.73
N THR A 304 -28.93 -8.19 -12.09
CA THR A 304 -29.48 -7.23 -11.13
C THR A 304 -30.98 -7.32 -11.08
N ILE A 305 -31.54 -7.52 -9.88
CA ILE A 305 -32.98 -7.73 -9.66
C ILE A 305 -33.48 -6.74 -8.59
N ASP A 306 -34.59 -6.08 -8.85
CA ASP A 306 -35.32 -5.32 -7.82
C ASP A 306 -36.14 -6.30 -6.97
N ARG A 307 -35.85 -6.38 -5.69
CA ARG A 307 -36.45 -7.36 -4.78
C ARG A 307 -37.97 -7.18 -4.67
N SER A 308 -38.43 -5.91 -4.56
CA SER A 308 -39.84 -5.58 -4.39
C SER A 308 -40.70 -5.98 -5.57
N SER A 309 -40.27 -5.63 -6.78
CA SER A 309 -41.02 -5.93 -8.00
C SER A 309 -40.68 -7.28 -8.60
N GLN A 310 -39.61 -7.95 -8.10
CA GLN A 310 -39.05 -9.20 -8.63
C GLN A 310 -38.69 -9.11 -10.12
N GLN A 311 -38.39 -7.88 -10.59
CA GLN A 311 -38.06 -7.64 -11.99
C GLN A 311 -36.53 -7.58 -12.18
N VAL A 312 -36.06 -8.22 -13.25
CA VAL A 312 -34.67 -8.12 -13.68
C VAL A 312 -34.43 -6.74 -14.30
N LEU A 313 -33.49 -6.00 -13.74
CA LEU A 313 -33.11 -4.67 -14.20
C LEU A 313 -31.98 -4.73 -15.25
N ALA A 314 -31.03 -5.61 -15.06
CA ALA A 314 -29.90 -5.78 -15.97
C ALA A 314 -29.33 -7.20 -15.93
N ILE A 315 -28.80 -7.66 -17.06
CA ILE A 315 -27.99 -8.87 -17.18
C ILE A 315 -26.77 -8.50 -17.99
N ARG A 316 -25.58 -8.69 -17.41
CA ARG A 316 -24.32 -8.38 -18.07
C ARG A 316 -23.36 -9.55 -18.02
N ARG A 317 -22.51 -9.68 -19.04
CA ARG A 317 -21.43 -10.66 -19.09
C ARG A 317 -20.38 -10.33 -18.03
N ASN A 318 -19.87 -11.32 -17.32
CA ASN A 318 -18.88 -11.16 -16.26
C ASN A 318 -17.51 -11.74 -16.63
N TRP A 319 -17.03 -11.46 -17.84
CA TRP A 319 -15.71 -11.83 -18.33
C TRP A 319 -15.15 -10.77 -19.28
N LYS A 320 -13.86 -10.80 -19.57
CA LYS A 320 -13.23 -9.87 -20.52
C LYS A 320 -13.60 -10.26 -21.94
N GLU A 321 -13.77 -9.27 -22.82
CA GLU A 321 -14.13 -9.48 -24.25
C GLU A 321 -13.13 -10.40 -24.96
N ASP A 322 -11.82 -10.23 -24.67
CA ASP A 322 -10.73 -11.01 -25.28
C ASP A 322 -10.56 -12.42 -24.67
N ASP A 323 -11.26 -12.73 -23.56
CA ASP A 323 -11.11 -14.03 -22.89
C ASP A 323 -11.92 -15.13 -23.57
N LYS A 324 -11.25 -15.97 -24.34
CA LYS A 324 -11.85 -17.14 -25.01
C LYS A 324 -12.39 -18.20 -24.05
N LEU A 325 -11.89 -18.23 -22.80
CA LEU A 325 -12.33 -19.18 -21.77
C LEU A 325 -13.50 -18.65 -20.97
N GLN A 326 -13.85 -17.37 -21.12
CA GLN A 326 -14.93 -16.69 -20.41
C GLN A 326 -14.82 -16.83 -18.88
N ASN A 327 -13.58 -16.64 -18.37
CA ASN A 327 -13.32 -16.74 -16.94
C ASN A 327 -14.03 -15.61 -16.17
N LYS A 328 -14.61 -15.99 -15.03
CA LYS A 328 -15.30 -15.07 -14.15
C LYS A 328 -14.37 -13.98 -13.60
N ARG A 329 -14.80 -12.71 -13.69
CA ARG A 329 -14.14 -11.60 -12.98
C ARG A 329 -14.74 -11.44 -11.59
N VAL A 330 -13.86 -11.24 -10.61
CA VAL A 330 -14.25 -10.99 -9.23
C VAL A 330 -13.95 -9.54 -8.88
N TYR A 331 -15.00 -8.74 -8.71
CA TYR A 331 -14.89 -7.33 -8.35
C TYR A 331 -14.83 -7.07 -6.85
N PHE A 332 -14.98 -8.12 -6.04
CA PHE A 332 -15.00 -8.02 -4.58
C PHE A 332 -13.71 -8.57 -3.99
N ILE A 333 -13.08 -7.76 -3.16
CA ILE A 333 -11.90 -8.15 -2.40
C ILE A 333 -12.33 -8.49 -0.98
N HIS A 334 -12.06 -9.72 -0.56
CA HIS A 334 -12.38 -10.20 0.78
C HIS A 334 -11.23 -9.91 1.75
N TYR A 335 -11.47 -9.00 2.68
CA TYR A 335 -10.59 -8.72 3.80
C TYR A 335 -10.97 -9.61 4.99
N LYS A 336 -10.00 -10.34 5.55
CA LYS A 336 -10.20 -11.24 6.70
C LYS A 336 -9.35 -10.81 7.88
N TYR A 337 -9.97 -10.62 9.04
CA TYR A 337 -9.26 -10.36 10.29
C TYR A 337 -8.49 -11.61 10.74
N LEU A 338 -9.22 -12.70 10.99
CA LEU A 338 -8.67 -14.04 11.17
C LEU A 338 -9.41 -15.01 10.25
N PRO A 339 -8.72 -16.00 9.67
CA PRO A 339 -9.41 -17.01 8.87
C PRO A 339 -10.38 -17.80 9.76
N GLY A 340 -11.63 -17.89 9.30
CA GLY A 340 -12.63 -18.74 9.92
C GLY A 340 -12.50 -20.20 9.50
N LEU A 341 -13.42 -21.03 9.95
CA LEU A 341 -13.54 -22.44 9.53
C LEU A 341 -14.32 -22.59 8.21
N GLY A 342 -15.01 -21.55 7.79
CA GLY A 342 -15.75 -21.45 6.54
C GLY A 342 -15.37 -20.17 5.78
N PHE A 343 -16.34 -19.62 5.06
CA PHE A 343 -16.15 -18.40 4.25
C PHE A 343 -15.84 -17.18 5.11
N TYR A 344 -16.67 -16.90 6.14
CA TYR A 344 -16.51 -15.75 7.00
C TYR A 344 -15.36 -15.92 7.98
N GLY A 345 -14.60 -14.85 8.21
CA GLY A 345 -13.53 -14.81 9.20
C GLY A 345 -14.03 -14.65 10.63
N PHE A 346 -13.13 -14.83 11.58
CA PHE A 346 -13.39 -14.54 12.99
C PHE A 346 -12.91 -13.12 13.34
N GLY A 347 -13.78 -12.32 13.94
CA GLY A 347 -13.48 -11.01 14.51
C GLY A 347 -13.44 -11.02 16.03
N LEU A 348 -13.31 -9.84 16.61
CA LEU A 348 -13.28 -9.63 18.06
C LEU A 348 -14.55 -10.15 18.75
N ILE A 349 -15.70 -10.04 18.10
CA ILE A 349 -16.98 -10.58 18.61
C ILE A 349 -16.85 -12.07 18.91
N HIS A 350 -16.21 -12.83 18.03
CA HIS A 350 -16.03 -14.27 18.19
C HIS A 350 -14.96 -14.61 19.24
N MET A 351 -13.90 -13.79 19.33
CA MET A 351 -12.74 -14.08 20.17
C MET A 351 -12.91 -13.66 21.63
N ILE A 352 -13.41 -12.46 21.84
CA ILE A 352 -13.51 -11.85 23.18
C ILE A 352 -14.95 -11.59 23.62
N GLY A 353 -15.95 -11.85 22.78
CA GLY A 353 -17.36 -11.60 23.11
C GLY A 353 -17.81 -12.27 24.41
N GLY A 354 -17.39 -13.52 24.66
CA GLY A 354 -17.67 -14.24 25.89
C GLY A 354 -17.03 -13.58 27.14
N LEU A 355 -15.78 -13.08 26.99
CA LEU A 355 -15.08 -12.35 28.06
C LEU A 355 -15.73 -10.99 28.31
N GLN A 356 -16.11 -10.30 27.24
CA GLN A 356 -16.83 -9.03 27.27
C GLN A 356 -18.17 -9.16 28.02
N HIS A 357 -18.95 -10.21 27.70
CA HIS A 357 -20.22 -10.47 28.37
C HIS A 357 -20.02 -10.78 29.86
N ALA A 358 -19.05 -11.62 30.22
CA ALA A 358 -18.74 -11.97 31.60
C ALA A 358 -18.24 -10.74 32.41
N SER A 359 -17.35 -9.93 31.82
CA SER A 359 -16.82 -8.72 32.48
C SER A 359 -17.89 -7.66 32.67
N THR A 360 -18.80 -7.49 31.70
CA THR A 360 -19.96 -6.60 31.81
C THR A 360 -20.90 -7.05 32.90
N GLY A 361 -21.19 -8.35 32.99
CA GLY A 361 -22.01 -8.92 34.04
C GLY A 361 -21.40 -8.72 35.45
N ALA A 362 -20.09 -8.92 35.59
CA ALA A 362 -19.37 -8.66 36.81
C ALA A 362 -19.39 -7.17 37.21
N LEU A 363 -19.19 -6.26 36.27
CA LEU A 363 -19.24 -4.82 36.49
C LEU A 363 -20.64 -4.38 36.93
N ARG A 364 -21.68 -4.83 36.22
CA ARG A 364 -23.09 -4.55 36.59
C ARG A 364 -23.41 -5.05 37.98
N ALA A 365 -23.04 -6.28 38.33
CA ALA A 365 -23.26 -6.86 39.64
C ALA A 365 -22.53 -6.07 40.76
N LEU A 366 -21.32 -5.55 40.50
CA LEU A 366 -20.60 -4.69 41.44
C LEU A 366 -21.33 -3.35 41.65
N LEU A 367 -21.77 -2.71 40.57
CA LEU A 367 -22.48 -1.42 40.61
C LEU A 367 -23.85 -1.56 41.29
N ASP A 368 -24.60 -2.61 40.97
CA ASP A 368 -25.89 -2.90 41.57
C ASP A 368 -25.75 -3.21 43.05
N SER A 369 -24.72 -4.00 43.42
CA SER A 369 -24.43 -4.27 44.86
C SER A 369 -24.03 -3.00 45.60
N ALA A 370 -23.24 -2.11 44.99
CA ALA A 370 -22.88 -0.82 45.57
C ALA A 370 -24.10 0.10 45.72
N ALA A 371 -24.99 0.12 44.75
CA ALA A 371 -26.23 0.88 44.81
C ALA A 371 -27.10 0.41 45.98
N PHE A 372 -27.30 -0.91 46.12
CA PHE A 372 -28.03 -1.45 47.25
C PHE A 372 -27.36 -1.19 48.61
N ALA A 373 -26.04 -1.30 48.70
CA ALA A 373 -25.32 -1.04 49.95
C ALA A 373 -25.48 0.41 50.43
N ASN A 374 -25.67 1.34 49.49
CA ASN A 374 -25.88 2.75 49.77
C ASN A 374 -27.36 3.14 50.01
N LEU A 375 -28.30 2.23 49.67
CA LEU A 375 -29.72 2.46 49.92
C LEU A 375 -30.05 2.15 51.36
N ASN A 376 -30.44 3.18 52.13
CA ASN A 376 -30.90 3.04 53.50
C ASN A 376 -32.35 2.53 53.52
N GLY A 377 -32.56 1.25 53.30
CA GLY A 377 -33.85 0.58 53.40
C GLY A 377 -33.90 -0.37 54.57
N GLY A 378 -35.09 -0.63 55.11
CA GLY A 378 -35.25 -1.53 56.27
C GLY A 378 -36.68 -1.98 56.48
N PHE A 379 -36.84 -2.91 57.41
CA PHE A 379 -38.16 -3.32 57.91
C PHE A 379 -38.57 -2.40 59.08
N LYS A 380 -39.79 -1.90 59.01
CA LYS A 380 -40.45 -1.14 60.04
C LYS A 380 -41.46 -2.03 60.74
N ALA A 381 -41.38 -2.11 62.08
CA ALA A 381 -42.37 -2.84 62.85
C ALA A 381 -43.77 -2.22 62.71
N LYS A 382 -44.78 -3.10 62.53
CA LYS A 382 -46.15 -2.64 62.39
C LYS A 382 -46.62 -1.94 63.72
N GLY A 383 -46.59 -0.63 63.75
CA GLY A 383 -46.93 0.18 64.92
C GLY A 383 -45.95 1.28 65.21
N ALA A 384 -44.75 1.25 64.66
CA ALA A 384 -43.86 2.40 64.70
C ALA A 384 -44.40 3.48 63.70
N ARG A 385 -44.69 4.68 64.20
CA ARG A 385 -45.17 5.80 63.35
C ARG A 385 -44.04 6.77 63.17
N ILE A 386 -43.81 7.20 61.96
CA ILE A 386 -42.97 8.36 61.63
C ILE A 386 -43.96 9.51 61.41
N GLU A 387 -43.74 10.63 62.07
CA GLU A 387 -44.60 11.81 61.94
C GLU A 387 -44.38 12.37 60.53
N GLY A 388 -45.45 12.36 59.71
CA GLY A 388 -45.36 12.74 58.29
C GLY A 388 -45.54 11.62 57.28
N GLY A 389 -45.74 10.35 57.69
CA GLY A 389 -45.96 9.21 56.75
C GLY A 389 -44.69 8.60 56.18
N ASP A 390 -44.68 8.22 54.87
CA ASP A 390 -43.49 7.77 54.18
C ASP A 390 -42.71 9.00 53.65
N ILE A 391 -41.83 9.54 54.50
CA ILE A 391 -41.00 10.72 54.18
C ILE A 391 -39.63 10.23 53.75
N THR A 392 -39.15 10.71 52.59
CA THR A 392 -37.74 10.67 52.21
C THR A 392 -36.96 11.64 53.08
N VAL A 393 -36.10 11.15 53.95
CA VAL A 393 -35.23 11.95 54.80
C VAL A 393 -34.03 12.49 53.99
N SER A 394 -33.89 13.80 53.98
CA SER A 394 -32.74 14.45 53.32
C SER A 394 -31.45 14.28 54.14
N PRO A 395 -30.26 14.29 53.54
CA PRO A 395 -29.00 14.20 54.25
C PRO A 395 -28.85 15.35 55.27
N GLY A 396 -28.71 15.00 56.56
CA GLY A 396 -28.60 15.96 57.69
C GLY A 396 -29.90 16.32 58.33
N GLU A 397 -31.02 15.78 57.96
CA GLU A 397 -32.34 16.02 58.59
C GLU A 397 -32.59 15.07 59.75
N TRP A 398 -33.18 15.61 60.84
CA TRP A 398 -33.59 14.83 61.95
C TRP A 398 -35.12 14.71 61.98
N VAL A 399 -35.60 13.47 61.95
CA VAL A 399 -37.05 13.21 61.93
C VAL A 399 -37.45 12.53 63.21
N GLU A 400 -38.55 13.06 63.83
CA GLU A 400 -39.14 12.51 65.07
C GLU A 400 -39.85 11.19 64.74
N VAL A 401 -39.58 10.17 65.57
CA VAL A 401 -40.16 8.82 65.42
C VAL A 401 -40.78 8.36 66.69
N GLU A 402 -42.07 8.07 66.64
CA GLU A 402 -42.76 7.40 67.78
C GLU A 402 -42.52 5.87 67.64
N ALA A 403 -41.83 5.31 68.64
CA ALA A 403 -41.59 3.89 68.72
C ALA A 403 -42.21 3.28 69.98
N TYR A 404 -42.80 2.10 69.82
CA TYR A 404 -43.32 1.35 70.98
C TYR A 404 -42.16 0.61 71.68
N GLY A 405 -41.71 1.13 72.81
CA GLY A 405 -40.69 0.50 73.64
C GLY A 405 -39.37 1.30 73.73
N ASP A 406 -38.51 0.94 74.68
CA ASP A 406 -37.25 1.65 75.00
C ASP A 406 -36.13 1.50 74.00
N ASP A 407 -36.31 0.73 72.91
CA ASP A 407 -35.25 0.42 71.97
C ASP A 407 -35.71 0.61 70.49
N LEU A 408 -35.44 1.76 69.95
CA LEU A 408 -35.69 2.13 68.59
C LEU A 408 -35.09 1.14 67.57
N ARG A 409 -33.99 0.48 67.94
CA ARG A 409 -33.33 -0.54 67.09
C ARG A 409 -34.16 -1.78 66.83
N LYS A 410 -35.10 -2.10 67.75
CA LYS A 410 -36.03 -3.22 67.55
C LYS A 410 -37.20 -2.92 66.62
N SER A 411 -37.49 -1.62 66.51
CA SER A 411 -38.60 -1.14 65.66
C SER A 411 -38.20 -0.89 64.23
N PHE A 412 -36.89 -0.72 63.91
CA PHE A 412 -36.33 -0.51 62.60
C PHE A 412 -35.13 -1.42 62.40
N ILE A 413 -35.27 -2.39 61.51
CA ILE A 413 -34.20 -3.32 61.14
C ILE A 413 -33.72 -2.96 59.76
N PRO A 414 -32.50 -2.42 59.62
CA PRO A 414 -31.94 -2.17 58.30
C PRO A 414 -31.81 -3.50 57.53
N LEU A 415 -32.09 -3.46 56.25
CA LEU A 415 -31.87 -4.64 55.41
C LEU A 415 -30.35 -4.93 55.39
N PRO A 416 -29.98 -6.21 55.58
CA PRO A 416 -28.57 -6.64 55.59
C PRO A 416 -28.03 -6.70 54.17
N PHE A 417 -27.90 -5.56 53.52
CA PHE A 417 -27.24 -5.50 52.24
C PHE A 417 -25.74 -5.79 52.39
N LYS A 418 -25.23 -6.63 51.53
CA LYS A 418 -23.80 -6.94 51.53
C LYS A 418 -23.06 -5.88 50.73
N GLU A 419 -21.89 -5.52 51.19
CA GLU A 419 -20.95 -4.69 50.44
C GLU A 419 -20.53 -5.40 49.14
N PRO A 420 -20.12 -4.67 48.08
CA PRO A 420 -19.60 -5.25 46.86
C PRO A 420 -18.50 -6.28 47.14
N SER A 421 -18.59 -7.45 46.54
CA SER A 421 -17.65 -8.55 46.79
C SER A 421 -16.24 -8.23 46.28
N PRO A 422 -15.19 -8.23 47.14
CA PRO A 422 -13.80 -8.07 46.67
C PRO A 422 -13.38 -9.16 45.68
N THR A 423 -13.92 -10.37 45.80
CA THR A 423 -13.67 -11.48 44.86
C THR A 423 -14.22 -11.18 43.49
N LEU A 424 -15.38 -10.52 43.39
CA LEU A 424 -15.96 -10.13 42.11
C LEU A 424 -15.15 -9.02 41.44
N MET A 425 -14.59 -8.10 42.21
CA MET A 425 -13.68 -7.09 41.71
C MET A 425 -12.36 -7.70 41.19
N GLN A 426 -11.80 -8.70 41.86
CA GLN A 426 -10.63 -9.45 41.40
C GLN A 426 -10.96 -10.23 40.09
N LEU A 427 -12.15 -10.85 40.03
CA LEU A 427 -12.61 -11.56 38.83
C LEU A 427 -12.72 -10.59 37.64
N LEU A 428 -13.31 -9.41 37.83
CA LEU A 428 -13.39 -8.37 36.79
C LEU A 428 -11.99 -7.99 36.28
N GLY A 429 -11.02 -7.80 37.18
CA GLY A 429 -9.63 -7.53 36.79
C GLY A 429 -9.02 -8.65 35.95
N ILE A 430 -9.21 -9.91 36.34
CA ILE A 430 -8.73 -11.09 35.59
C ILE A 430 -9.39 -11.19 34.22
N LEU A 431 -10.70 -10.96 34.12
CA LEU A 431 -11.44 -11.00 32.85
C LEU A 431 -10.99 -9.90 31.89
N THR A 432 -10.82 -8.69 32.42
CA THR A 432 -10.34 -7.54 31.63
C THR A 432 -8.93 -7.77 31.13
N GLU A 433 -8.03 -8.24 31.98
CA GLU A 433 -6.66 -8.58 31.60
C GLU A 433 -6.60 -9.71 30.57
N ALA A 434 -7.40 -10.75 30.73
CA ALA A 434 -7.52 -11.83 29.76
C ALA A 434 -8.02 -11.29 28.41
N GLY A 435 -9.03 -10.41 28.41
CA GLY A 435 -9.54 -9.80 27.19
C GLY A 435 -8.51 -8.92 26.47
N ARG A 436 -7.76 -8.11 27.22
CA ARG A 436 -6.66 -7.28 26.65
C ARG A 436 -5.56 -8.13 26.03
N ARG A 437 -5.19 -9.24 26.64
CA ARG A 437 -4.21 -10.18 26.06
C ARG A 437 -4.70 -10.79 24.75
N PHE A 438 -5.98 -11.18 24.69
CA PHE A 438 -6.56 -11.73 23.46
C PHE A 438 -6.67 -10.70 22.31
N SER A 439 -6.97 -9.45 22.66
CA SER A 439 -7.04 -8.37 21.67
C SER A 439 -5.68 -7.83 21.23
N SER A 440 -4.58 -8.41 21.75
CA SER A 440 -3.19 -7.96 21.48
C SER A 440 -2.92 -6.52 21.91
N ILE A 441 -3.70 -6.01 22.86
CA ILE A 441 -3.44 -4.73 23.49
C ILE A 441 -2.30 -4.95 24.49
N ALA A 442 -1.06 -4.83 24.05
CA ALA A 442 0.07 -4.84 24.95
C ALA A 442 0.18 -3.48 25.66
N ASP A 443 0.14 -3.47 26.99
CA ASP A 443 0.29 -2.25 27.82
C ASP A 443 1.55 -1.45 27.45
N ALA A 444 2.60 -2.12 26.98
CA ALA A 444 3.83 -1.52 26.48
C ALA A 444 3.62 -0.64 25.23
N MET A 445 2.54 -0.84 24.49
CA MET A 445 2.21 -0.04 23.29
C MET A 445 1.32 1.17 23.62
N VAL A 446 0.66 1.16 24.77
CA VAL A 446 -0.24 2.24 25.23
C VAL A 446 0.52 3.30 26.07
N GLY A 447 1.82 3.10 26.34
CA GLY A 447 2.64 4.03 27.11
C GLY A 447 2.68 3.74 28.62
N ASP A 448 1.98 2.71 29.11
CA ASP A 448 1.94 2.30 30.51
C ASP A 448 3.11 1.36 30.90
N ALA A 449 4.11 1.21 30.03
CA ALA A 449 5.29 0.43 30.34
C ALA A 449 6.01 1.05 31.56
N ALA A 450 6.23 0.25 32.59
CA ALA A 450 6.98 0.66 33.77
C ALA A 450 8.30 1.30 33.34
N THR A 451 8.49 2.57 33.64
CA THR A 451 9.63 3.43 33.29
C THR A 451 10.98 2.91 33.77
N SER A 452 11.03 1.79 34.47
CA SER A 452 12.22 1.18 35.07
C SER A 452 12.76 -0.06 34.31
N ALA A 453 12.10 -0.52 33.25
CA ALA A 453 12.55 -1.70 32.51
C ALA A 453 13.69 -1.36 31.54
N PRO A 454 14.72 -2.22 31.37
CA PRO A 454 15.75 -2.01 30.36
C PRO A 454 15.15 -1.93 28.95
N VAL A 455 15.62 -0.98 28.14
CA VAL A 455 15.11 -0.72 26.77
C VAL A 455 15.01 -2.00 25.94
N GLY A 456 15.97 -2.90 26.05
CA GLY A 456 15.96 -4.19 25.34
C GLY A 456 14.83 -5.13 25.75
N SER A 457 14.34 -5.07 26.99
CA SER A 457 13.20 -5.90 27.41
C SER A 457 11.87 -5.32 26.93
N ILE A 458 11.76 -3.99 26.86
CA ILE A 458 10.61 -3.29 26.30
C ILE A 458 10.49 -3.58 24.81
N VAL A 459 11.60 -3.49 24.07
CA VAL A 459 11.63 -3.82 22.63
C VAL A 459 11.23 -5.27 22.38
N ALA A 460 11.75 -6.21 23.18
CA ALA A 460 11.38 -7.63 23.05
C ALA A 460 9.91 -7.90 23.39
N GLN A 461 9.32 -7.18 24.35
CA GLN A 461 7.90 -7.27 24.70
C GLN A 461 7.02 -6.71 23.57
N ILE A 462 7.40 -5.57 23.01
CA ILE A 462 6.72 -4.96 21.84
C ILE A 462 6.79 -5.92 20.65
N GLU A 463 7.96 -6.49 20.37
CA GLU A 463 8.13 -7.45 19.29
C GLU A 463 7.28 -8.71 19.48
N GLN A 464 7.19 -9.22 20.70
CA GLN A 464 6.37 -10.40 20.99
C GLN A 464 4.86 -10.08 20.94
N GLY A 465 4.44 -8.91 21.43
CA GLY A 465 3.05 -8.46 21.36
C GLY A 465 2.61 -8.14 19.93
N SER A 466 3.51 -7.68 19.08
CA SER A 466 3.21 -7.33 17.68
C SER A 466 3.03 -8.53 16.75
N LYS A 467 3.43 -9.76 17.13
CA LYS A 467 3.37 -10.94 16.24
C LYS A 467 1.95 -11.30 15.76
N VAL A 468 0.95 -11.19 16.63
CA VAL A 468 -0.44 -11.48 16.23
C VAL A 468 -0.96 -10.38 15.30
N PHE A 469 -0.69 -9.13 15.63
CA PHE A 469 -1.02 -7.98 14.81
C PHE A 469 -0.36 -8.06 13.43
N SER A 470 0.91 -8.43 13.41
CA SER A 470 1.71 -8.71 12.22
C SER A 470 1.04 -9.71 11.27
N ALA A 471 0.52 -10.82 11.82
CA ALA A 471 -0.16 -11.82 11.02
C ALA A 471 -1.49 -11.30 10.44
N ILE A 472 -2.22 -10.47 11.18
CA ILE A 472 -3.44 -9.81 10.69
C ILE A 472 -3.07 -8.82 9.60
N HIS A 473 -2.08 -7.96 9.86
CA HIS A 473 -1.61 -6.95 8.92
C HIS A 473 -1.12 -7.56 7.60
N LYS A 474 -0.40 -8.69 7.66
CA LYS A 474 0.01 -9.41 6.45
C LYS A 474 -1.17 -9.85 5.57
N ARG A 475 -2.29 -10.26 6.18
CA ARG A 475 -3.51 -10.59 5.42
C ARG A 475 -4.14 -9.36 4.80
N LEU A 476 -4.19 -8.25 5.55
CA LEU A 476 -4.69 -6.98 5.04
C LEU A 476 -3.84 -6.49 3.86
N HIS A 477 -2.53 -6.54 4.00
CA HIS A 477 -1.59 -6.21 2.93
C HIS A 477 -1.81 -7.05 1.67
N MET A 478 -1.99 -8.37 1.83
CA MET A 478 -2.28 -9.25 0.69
C MET A 478 -3.64 -8.93 0.04
N ALA A 479 -4.66 -8.60 0.82
CA ALA A 479 -5.97 -8.22 0.30
C ALA A 479 -5.90 -6.86 -0.41
N GLN A 480 -5.23 -5.87 0.18
CA GLN A 480 -4.99 -4.57 -0.44
C GLN A 480 -4.17 -4.71 -1.73
N GLY A 481 -3.19 -5.61 -1.78
CA GLY A 481 -2.47 -5.91 -3.02
C GLY A 481 -3.37 -6.40 -4.14
N LYS A 482 -4.35 -7.27 -3.83
CA LYS A 482 -5.36 -7.70 -4.81
C LYS A 482 -6.26 -6.53 -5.25
N GLU A 483 -6.65 -5.66 -4.31
CA GLU A 483 -7.44 -4.46 -4.60
C GLU A 483 -6.70 -3.54 -5.57
N LEU A 484 -5.44 -3.19 -5.26
CA LEU A 484 -4.63 -2.30 -6.08
C LEU A 484 -4.35 -2.88 -7.48
N LYS A 485 -4.13 -4.20 -7.58
CA LYS A 485 -3.99 -4.88 -8.88
C LYS A 485 -5.27 -4.77 -9.71
N LEU A 486 -6.43 -4.97 -9.08
CA LEU A 486 -7.72 -4.85 -9.77
C LEU A 486 -7.97 -3.41 -10.24
N ILE A 487 -7.60 -2.39 -9.44
CA ILE A 487 -7.64 -0.98 -9.86
C ILE A 487 -6.74 -0.78 -11.08
N GLY A 488 -5.50 -1.30 -11.05
CA GLY A 488 -4.58 -1.22 -12.17
C GLY A 488 -5.09 -1.93 -13.44
N GLU A 489 -5.72 -3.10 -13.31
CA GLU A 489 -6.35 -3.80 -14.44
C GLU A 489 -7.50 -3.01 -15.06
N LEU A 490 -8.33 -2.37 -14.23
CA LEU A 490 -9.43 -1.52 -14.70
C LEU A 490 -8.89 -0.23 -15.35
N ASN A 491 -7.82 0.36 -14.84
CA ASN A 491 -7.15 1.48 -15.50
C ASN A 491 -6.62 1.09 -16.88
N GLY A 492 -6.01 -0.10 -17.02
CA GLY A 492 -5.57 -0.62 -18.31
C GLY A 492 -6.68 -0.90 -19.31
N GLU A 493 -7.93 -1.03 -18.85
CA GLU A 493 -9.09 -1.30 -19.70
C GLU A 493 -9.88 -0.02 -20.04
N PHE A 494 -10.06 0.89 -19.06
CA PHE A 494 -11.01 2.01 -19.16
C PHE A 494 -10.36 3.39 -19.21
N LEU A 495 -9.05 3.52 -18.91
CA LEU A 495 -8.37 4.80 -18.99
C LEU A 495 -8.22 5.24 -20.46
N ASP A 496 -8.30 6.53 -20.71
CA ASP A 496 -7.96 7.10 -22.02
C ASP A 496 -6.55 6.73 -22.44
N ASN A 497 -6.26 6.73 -23.74
CA ASN A 497 -4.95 6.37 -24.28
C ASN A 497 -3.82 7.17 -23.63
N GLU A 498 -4.04 8.48 -23.45
CA GLU A 498 -3.18 9.39 -22.71
C GLU A 498 -4.04 10.18 -21.73
N TYR A 499 -3.78 10.04 -20.44
CA TYR A 499 -4.51 10.75 -19.38
C TYR A 499 -3.60 11.80 -18.75
N PRO A 500 -3.81 13.11 -19.03
CA PRO A 500 -3.08 14.17 -18.37
C PRO A 500 -3.60 14.42 -16.97
N TYR A 501 -2.69 14.61 -16.01
CA TYR A 501 -3.03 14.94 -14.63
C TYR A 501 -2.01 15.92 -14.05
N GLU A 502 -2.41 16.70 -13.07
CA GLU A 502 -1.55 17.70 -12.43
C GLU A 502 -1.25 17.27 -11.00
N ILE A 503 0.03 17.23 -10.66
CA ILE A 503 0.51 17.16 -9.28
C ILE A 503 1.29 18.45 -9.03
N ILE A 504 1.07 19.11 -7.91
CA ILE A 504 1.65 20.37 -7.44
C ILE A 504 2.77 20.91 -8.35
N GLY A 505 2.39 21.72 -9.36
CA GLY A 505 3.33 22.45 -10.21
C GLY A 505 3.91 21.70 -11.41
N ASP A 506 3.49 20.46 -11.66
CA ASP A 506 3.98 19.65 -12.79
C ASP A 506 2.82 18.97 -13.53
N GLU A 507 2.74 19.22 -14.84
CA GLU A 507 1.82 18.46 -15.71
C GLU A 507 2.44 17.10 -16.00
N LYS A 508 1.74 16.03 -15.60
CA LYS A 508 2.18 14.66 -15.82
C LYS A 508 1.19 13.94 -16.73
N MET A 509 1.65 12.89 -17.34
CA MET A 509 0.86 12.09 -18.27
C MET A 509 1.07 10.60 -17.97
N VAL A 510 -0.01 9.85 -17.88
CA VAL A 510 0.02 8.39 -17.81
C VAL A 510 -0.67 7.82 -19.06
N ARG A 511 -0.18 6.71 -19.55
CA ARG A 511 -0.72 6.03 -20.72
C ARG A 511 -1.43 4.75 -20.31
N ARG A 512 -2.54 4.44 -20.97
CA ARG A 512 -3.25 3.17 -20.79
C ARG A 512 -2.30 1.98 -20.98
N LYS A 513 -1.39 2.05 -21.95
CA LYS A 513 -0.35 1.03 -22.23
C LYS A 513 0.62 0.83 -21.05
N ASP A 514 0.73 1.77 -20.11
CA ASP A 514 1.57 1.62 -18.91
C ASP A 514 1.03 0.54 -17.95
N PHE A 515 -0.26 0.18 -18.04
CA PHE A 515 -0.93 -0.85 -17.24
C PHE A 515 -0.96 -2.23 -17.95
N ASP A 516 0.13 -2.62 -18.60
CA ASP A 516 0.25 -3.84 -19.39
C ASP A 516 0.52 -5.13 -18.59
N GLY A 517 0.54 -5.03 -17.25
CA GLY A 517 0.82 -6.14 -16.34
C GLY A 517 2.30 -6.49 -16.17
N ARG A 518 3.24 -5.78 -16.80
CA ARG A 518 4.69 -5.96 -16.61
C ARG A 518 5.20 -5.29 -15.34
N VAL A 519 4.45 -4.34 -14.83
CA VAL A 519 4.69 -3.67 -13.54
C VAL A 519 3.72 -4.25 -12.52
N ASP A 520 4.24 -4.87 -11.46
CA ASP A 520 3.42 -5.37 -10.36
C ASP A 520 3.09 -4.22 -9.40
N ILE A 521 1.81 -4.13 -9.02
CA ILE A 521 1.30 -3.09 -8.14
C ILE A 521 1.14 -3.70 -6.77
N ILE A 522 1.86 -3.17 -5.78
CA ILE A 522 1.88 -3.68 -4.42
C ILE A 522 1.61 -2.56 -3.42
N PRO A 523 1.08 -2.87 -2.23
CA PRO A 523 0.96 -1.88 -1.17
C PRO A 523 2.33 -1.42 -0.66
N VAL A 524 2.42 -0.16 -0.25
CA VAL A 524 3.63 0.42 0.36
C VAL A 524 3.93 -0.20 1.71
N SER A 525 2.90 -0.61 2.47
CA SER A 525 3.04 -1.20 3.79
C SER A 525 3.92 -2.46 3.76
N ASP A 526 4.93 -2.52 4.63
CA ASP A 526 5.72 -3.74 4.80
C ASP A 526 5.23 -4.51 6.04
N PRO A 527 4.63 -5.70 5.86
CA PRO A 527 4.08 -6.48 6.96
C PRO A 527 5.15 -6.99 7.95
N ASN A 528 6.43 -6.83 7.66
CA ASN A 528 7.53 -7.25 8.52
C ASN A 528 8.10 -6.11 9.38
N ILE A 529 7.72 -4.87 9.11
CA ILE A 529 8.26 -3.68 9.80
C ILE A 529 7.12 -2.92 10.49
N PHE A 530 7.02 -3.09 11.82
CA PHE A 530 5.83 -2.65 12.59
C PHE A 530 5.95 -1.31 13.29
N SER A 531 7.14 -0.75 13.48
CA SER A 531 7.29 0.52 14.17
C SER A 531 8.04 1.55 13.34
N ALA A 532 7.63 2.82 13.45
CA ALA A 532 8.37 3.93 12.88
C ALA A 532 9.84 3.93 13.36
N ALA A 533 10.07 3.61 14.64
CA ALA A 533 11.39 3.49 15.20
C ALA A 533 12.24 2.41 14.52
N GLN A 534 11.65 1.26 14.18
CA GLN A 534 12.36 0.20 13.43
C GLN A 534 12.68 0.65 12.00
N ARG A 535 11.74 1.30 11.30
CA ARG A 535 12.00 1.85 9.96
C ARG A 535 13.14 2.85 9.96
N ILE A 536 13.14 3.77 10.93
CA ILE A 536 14.22 4.76 11.08
C ILE A 536 15.56 4.07 11.38
N ALA A 537 15.57 3.10 12.30
CA ALA A 537 16.80 2.37 12.64
C ALA A 537 17.37 1.57 11.47
N MET A 538 16.51 0.93 10.67
CA MET A 538 16.92 0.22 9.45
C MET A 538 17.45 1.18 8.40
N ALA A 539 16.75 2.28 8.13
CA ALA A 539 17.21 3.30 7.18
C ALA A 539 18.52 3.96 7.60
N GLN A 540 18.73 4.21 8.90
CA GLN A 540 20.01 4.68 9.43
C GLN A 540 21.13 3.67 9.24
N THR A 541 20.84 2.37 9.45
CA THR A 541 21.82 1.31 9.24
C THR A 541 22.16 1.17 7.76
N GLU A 542 21.16 1.25 6.87
CA GLU A 542 21.35 1.24 5.42
C GLU A 542 22.22 2.42 4.97
N LEU A 543 21.95 3.63 5.47
CA LEU A 543 22.78 4.81 5.19
C LEU A 543 24.21 4.65 5.67
N GLN A 544 24.45 4.06 6.85
CA GLN A 544 25.81 3.77 7.33
C GLN A 544 26.53 2.77 6.44
N LEU A 545 25.82 1.75 5.95
CA LEU A 545 26.36 0.78 4.98
C LEU A 545 26.67 1.45 3.64
N ALA A 546 25.77 2.28 3.13
CA ALA A 546 25.98 3.03 1.89
C ALA A 546 27.20 3.97 1.98
N GLN A 547 27.36 4.69 3.08
CA GLN A 547 28.54 5.52 3.32
C GLN A 547 29.84 4.72 3.45
N SER A 548 29.76 3.50 3.93
CA SER A 548 30.95 2.61 4.05
C SER A 548 31.36 1.95 2.73
N ALA A 549 30.41 1.77 1.81
CA ALA A 549 30.62 1.09 0.53
C ALA A 549 29.88 1.84 -0.62
N PRO A 550 30.27 3.06 -0.95
CA PRO A 550 29.57 3.89 -1.94
C PRO A 550 29.63 3.34 -3.36
N ASN A 551 30.52 2.40 -3.66
CA ASN A 551 30.63 1.73 -4.95
C ASN A 551 29.64 0.56 -5.13
N ILE A 552 28.92 0.16 -4.07
CA ILE A 552 27.99 -0.97 -4.09
C ILE A 552 26.57 -0.50 -3.80
N ILE A 553 26.42 0.52 -2.97
CA ILE A 553 25.13 1.01 -2.49
C ILE A 553 25.03 2.50 -2.82
N ASP A 554 23.95 2.87 -3.46
CA ASP A 554 23.63 4.26 -3.77
C ASP A 554 23.34 5.06 -2.50
N VAL A 555 24.23 6.01 -2.20
CA VAL A 555 24.14 6.86 -1.02
C VAL A 555 22.93 7.80 -1.09
N LYS A 556 22.58 8.29 -2.28
CA LYS A 556 21.43 9.19 -2.48
C LYS A 556 20.11 8.47 -2.18
N LYS A 557 19.92 7.28 -2.76
CA LYS A 557 18.74 6.44 -2.48
C LYS A 557 18.63 6.05 -1.00
N ALA A 558 19.78 5.84 -0.32
CA ALA A 558 19.77 5.56 1.11
C ALA A 558 19.36 6.78 1.96
N TYR A 559 19.78 8.00 1.58
CA TYR A 559 19.29 9.24 2.21
C TYR A 559 17.81 9.46 1.98
N GLU A 560 17.34 9.25 0.75
CA GLU A 560 15.93 9.35 0.40
C GLU A 560 15.06 8.44 1.27
N ARG A 561 15.47 7.17 1.42
CA ARG A 561 14.78 6.22 2.31
C ARG A 561 14.78 6.67 3.77
N LEU A 562 15.87 7.26 4.25
CA LEU A 562 15.92 7.80 5.60
C LEU A 562 14.97 8.99 5.77
N VAL A 563 14.95 9.94 4.83
CA VAL A 563 14.07 11.10 4.87
C VAL A 563 12.60 10.68 4.84
N ARG A 564 12.26 9.71 3.99
CA ARG A 564 10.91 9.12 3.95
C ARG A 564 10.57 8.36 5.24
N ALA A 565 11.53 7.63 5.83
CA ALA A 565 11.32 6.93 7.10
C ALA A 565 11.09 7.88 8.28
N LEU A 566 11.69 9.07 8.25
CA LEU A 566 11.49 10.14 9.21
C LEU A 566 10.16 10.89 9.04
N ASN A 567 9.41 10.57 7.98
CA ASN A 567 8.11 11.20 7.65
C ASN A 567 8.20 12.73 7.51
N ILE A 568 9.30 13.21 6.91
CA ILE A 568 9.52 14.62 6.64
C ILE A 568 8.58 15.03 5.49
N PRO A 569 7.80 16.12 5.63
CA PRO A 569 6.97 16.62 4.55
C PRO A 569 7.85 17.00 3.35
N GLU A 570 7.36 16.73 2.14
CA GLU A 570 7.99 17.11 0.87
C GLU A 570 9.47 16.66 0.78
N PRO A 571 9.75 15.35 0.86
CA PRO A 571 11.12 14.84 0.87
C PRO A 571 11.89 15.19 -0.42
N ASP A 572 11.19 15.37 -1.52
CA ASP A 572 11.78 15.66 -2.83
C ASP A 572 12.34 17.10 -2.92
N GLU A 573 11.85 18.04 -2.10
CA GLU A 573 12.44 19.38 -2.00
C GLU A 573 13.78 19.38 -1.25
N LEU A 574 14.00 18.43 -0.36
CA LEU A 574 15.25 18.31 0.40
C LEU A 574 16.35 17.62 -0.40
N LEU A 575 15.98 16.82 -1.37
CA LEU A 575 16.90 16.08 -2.20
C LEU A 575 17.26 16.93 -3.42
N ILE A 576 18.56 17.06 -3.68
CA ILE A 576 19.00 17.73 -4.90
C ILE A 576 18.51 16.90 -6.09
N ALA A 577 17.65 17.48 -6.91
CA ALA A 577 17.19 16.84 -8.14
C ALA A 577 18.40 16.40 -8.97
N ASP A 578 18.31 15.23 -9.59
CA ASP A 578 19.30 14.80 -10.57
C ASP A 578 19.19 15.76 -11.76
N MET A 579 20.09 16.74 -11.78
CA MET A 579 20.21 17.56 -12.95
C MET A 579 20.90 16.71 -14.01
N GLU A 580 20.14 16.25 -14.99
CA GLU A 580 20.74 15.67 -16.19
C GLU A 580 21.77 16.66 -16.74
N PRO A 581 23.01 16.24 -16.95
CA PRO A 581 24.03 17.11 -17.51
C PRO A 581 23.59 17.59 -18.88
N LYS A 582 23.51 18.90 -19.05
CA LYS A 582 23.09 19.51 -20.32
C LYS A 582 24.31 19.85 -21.13
N ARG A 583 24.23 19.68 -22.46
CA ARG A 583 25.28 20.16 -23.37
C ARG A 583 25.53 21.63 -23.15
N MET A 584 26.75 21.99 -22.87
CA MET A 584 27.18 23.38 -22.63
C MET A 584 28.45 23.72 -23.42
N ASP A 585 28.73 24.97 -23.58
CA ASP A 585 30.01 25.43 -24.07
C ASP A 585 31.08 25.33 -22.97
N PRO A 586 32.37 25.25 -23.30
CA PRO A 586 33.43 24.98 -22.30
C PRO A 586 33.55 26.05 -21.22
N VAL A 587 33.12 27.30 -21.49
CA VAL A 587 33.12 28.36 -20.47
C VAL A 587 31.95 28.15 -19.50
N SER A 588 30.77 27.78 -19.97
CA SER A 588 29.61 27.46 -19.15
C SER A 588 29.85 26.21 -18.29
N GLU A 589 30.56 25.20 -18.81
CA GLU A 589 30.98 24.02 -18.05
C GLU A 589 31.95 24.43 -16.92
N ASN A 590 32.93 25.28 -17.17
CA ASN A 590 33.79 25.81 -16.12
C ASN A 590 33.01 26.51 -15.00
N MET A 591 31.98 27.29 -15.38
CA MET A 591 31.13 27.99 -14.42
C MET A 591 30.22 27.04 -13.66
N ALA A 592 29.74 25.98 -14.32
CA ALA A 592 28.93 24.92 -13.67
C ALA A 592 29.72 24.19 -12.58
N VAL A 593 30.99 23.82 -12.86
CA VAL A 593 31.87 23.17 -11.88
C VAL A 593 32.16 24.09 -10.69
N LEU A 594 32.38 25.41 -10.93
CA LEU A 594 32.53 26.37 -9.84
C LEU A 594 31.31 26.44 -8.91
N ASN A 595 30.13 26.22 -9.47
CA ASN A 595 28.88 26.20 -8.74
C ASN A 595 28.51 24.78 -8.19
N GLY A 596 29.39 23.79 -8.32
CA GLY A 596 29.18 22.43 -7.84
C GLY A 596 28.15 21.62 -8.63
N LYS A 597 27.83 22.05 -9.88
CA LYS A 597 26.93 21.31 -10.77
C LYS A 597 27.70 20.22 -11.51
N PRO A 598 27.06 19.04 -11.76
CA PRO A 598 27.66 18.00 -12.57
C PRO A 598 27.83 18.46 -14.01
N ILE A 599 28.91 18.05 -14.64
CA ILE A 599 29.21 18.24 -16.06
C ILE A 599 29.62 16.92 -16.67
N GLU A 600 29.32 16.73 -17.95
CA GLU A 600 29.60 15.53 -18.72
C GLU A 600 29.98 15.90 -20.15
N ALA A 601 30.89 15.14 -20.75
CA ALA A 601 31.32 15.36 -22.13
C ALA A 601 30.45 14.54 -23.09
N PHE A 602 29.98 15.17 -24.17
CA PHE A 602 29.18 14.52 -25.22
C PHE A 602 30.00 14.25 -26.47
N ALA A 603 29.78 13.10 -27.10
CA ALA A 603 30.57 12.57 -28.22
C ALA A 603 30.68 13.51 -29.43
N ASP A 604 29.70 14.39 -29.64
CA ASP A 604 29.59 15.33 -30.75
C ASP A 604 30.19 16.75 -30.47
N GLN A 605 30.76 16.94 -29.26
CA GLN A 605 31.43 18.21 -28.92
C GLN A 605 32.79 18.33 -29.57
N ASN A 606 33.30 19.59 -29.70
CA ASN A 606 34.66 19.85 -30.17
C ASN A 606 35.63 19.64 -28.99
N HIS A 607 36.02 18.37 -28.73
CA HIS A 607 36.85 17.99 -27.60
C HIS A 607 38.19 18.75 -27.54
N THR A 608 38.82 19.03 -28.69
CA THR A 608 40.07 19.78 -28.70
C THR A 608 39.90 21.24 -28.19
N ALA A 609 38.79 21.89 -28.52
CA ALA A 609 38.49 23.23 -28.04
C ALA A 609 38.13 23.19 -26.53
N HIS A 610 37.33 22.23 -26.09
CA HIS A 610 36.98 22.09 -24.68
C HIS A 610 38.22 21.85 -23.82
N ILE A 611 39.07 20.88 -24.18
CA ILE A 611 40.34 20.60 -23.48
C ILE A 611 41.21 21.83 -23.34
N ALA A 612 41.37 22.62 -24.43
CA ALA A 612 42.20 23.81 -24.40
C ALA A 612 41.66 24.87 -23.43
N VAL A 613 40.34 25.13 -23.44
CA VAL A 613 39.68 26.11 -22.56
C VAL A 613 39.72 25.63 -21.09
N HIS A 614 39.45 24.36 -20.81
CA HIS A 614 39.52 23.80 -19.44
C HIS A 614 40.94 23.85 -18.86
N GLN A 615 41.96 23.54 -19.67
CA GLN A 615 43.35 23.60 -19.23
C GLN A 615 43.77 25.05 -18.92
N GLN A 616 43.33 26.01 -19.76
CA GLN A 616 43.61 27.43 -19.54
C GLN A 616 42.90 27.96 -18.30
N PHE A 617 41.66 27.53 -18.05
CA PHE A 617 40.91 27.87 -16.86
C PHE A 617 41.59 27.36 -15.60
N LEU A 618 42.06 26.12 -15.58
CA LEU A 618 42.77 25.50 -14.45
C LEU A 618 44.16 26.20 -14.22
N ALA A 619 44.78 26.71 -15.25
CA ALA A 619 46.06 27.38 -15.14
C ALA A 619 45.96 28.87 -14.68
N ASP A 620 44.80 29.53 -14.85
CA ASP A 620 44.63 30.95 -14.50
C ASP A 620 44.43 31.15 -12.99
N PRO A 621 45.37 31.85 -12.28
CA PRO A 621 45.28 32.05 -10.84
C PRO A 621 44.07 32.87 -10.37
N ARG A 622 43.40 33.58 -11.27
CA ARG A 622 42.20 34.40 -10.95
C ARG A 622 40.94 33.56 -10.86
N PHE A 623 40.94 32.40 -11.52
CA PHE A 623 39.78 31.49 -11.62
C PHE A 623 40.09 30.09 -11.06
N GLY A 624 40.18 29.07 -11.90
CA GLY A 624 40.39 27.70 -11.49
C GLY A 624 41.75 27.40 -10.86
N GLY A 625 42.78 28.21 -11.13
CA GLY A 625 44.11 28.12 -10.51
C GLY A 625 44.18 28.67 -9.08
N ASN A 626 43.11 29.25 -8.55
CA ASN A 626 43.08 29.79 -7.18
C ASN A 626 43.09 28.59 -6.18
N LYS A 627 43.97 28.66 -5.18
CA LYS A 627 44.14 27.58 -4.18
C LYS A 627 42.84 27.20 -3.43
N GLN A 628 41.93 28.13 -3.21
CA GLN A 628 40.66 27.86 -2.55
C GLN A 628 39.69 27.15 -3.49
N ALA A 629 39.60 27.54 -4.75
CA ALA A 629 38.76 26.89 -5.75
C ALA A 629 39.31 25.51 -6.17
N GLN A 630 40.64 25.39 -6.29
CA GLN A 630 41.31 24.15 -6.68
C GLN A 630 40.94 22.92 -5.84
N GLN A 631 40.71 23.08 -4.54
CA GLN A 631 40.34 21.95 -3.68
C GLN A 631 38.94 21.38 -4.04
N ALA A 632 38.03 22.20 -4.48
CA ALA A 632 36.66 21.82 -4.82
C ALA A 632 36.52 21.34 -6.28
N ILE A 633 37.21 22.00 -7.22
CA ILE A 633 36.95 21.79 -8.65
C ILE A 633 37.95 20.86 -9.34
N LEU A 634 39.14 20.63 -8.77
CA LEU A 634 40.18 19.87 -9.44
C LEU A 634 39.79 18.44 -9.76
N GLY A 635 39.10 17.77 -8.85
CA GLY A 635 38.64 16.40 -9.02
C GLY A 635 37.62 16.25 -10.15
N PRO A 636 36.50 16.97 -10.10
CA PRO A 636 35.49 16.95 -11.17
C PRO A 636 36.04 17.40 -12.51
N MET A 637 36.88 18.44 -12.53
CA MET A 637 37.43 18.97 -13.76
C MET A 637 38.43 18.02 -14.41
N LEU A 638 39.23 17.27 -13.63
CA LEU A 638 40.15 16.28 -14.16
C LEU A 638 39.39 15.04 -14.69
N ALA A 639 38.30 14.66 -14.06
CA ALA A 639 37.43 13.60 -14.55
C ALA A 639 36.85 14.00 -15.91
N HIS A 640 36.23 15.18 -16.02
CA HIS A 640 35.65 15.70 -17.25
C HIS A 640 36.68 15.90 -18.38
N LEU A 641 37.89 16.38 -18.06
CA LEU A 641 38.99 16.40 -19.05
C LEU A 641 39.36 14.98 -19.51
N GLY A 642 39.27 13.99 -18.64
CA GLY A 642 39.48 12.59 -18.98
C GLY A 642 38.45 12.09 -20.00
N GLU A 643 37.19 12.44 -19.84
CA GLU A 643 36.09 12.12 -20.77
C GLU A 643 36.37 12.74 -22.16
N HIS A 644 36.66 14.05 -22.20
CA HIS A 644 37.03 14.68 -23.47
C HIS A 644 38.27 14.07 -24.14
N LEU A 645 39.29 13.69 -23.40
CA LEU A 645 40.47 13.01 -23.92
C LEU A 645 40.12 11.64 -24.47
N ALA A 646 39.22 10.89 -23.83
CA ALA A 646 38.75 9.61 -24.32
C ALA A 646 38.04 9.75 -25.66
N PHE A 647 37.11 10.68 -25.75
CA PHE A 647 36.41 10.97 -27.01
C PHE A 647 37.35 11.47 -28.11
N GLN A 648 38.30 12.37 -27.80
CA GLN A 648 39.31 12.85 -28.75
C GLN A 648 40.21 11.72 -29.24
N TYR A 649 40.65 10.81 -28.35
CA TYR A 649 41.43 9.65 -28.71
C TYR A 649 40.66 8.76 -29.70
N ARG A 650 39.38 8.50 -29.42
CA ARG A 650 38.50 7.72 -30.26
C ARG A 650 38.30 8.32 -31.65
N GLN A 651 38.00 9.63 -31.74
CA GLN A 651 37.89 10.37 -32.99
C GLN A 651 39.21 10.32 -33.81
N THR A 652 40.36 10.42 -33.12
CA THR A 652 41.66 10.32 -33.78
C THR A 652 41.88 8.90 -34.34
N MET A 653 41.58 7.86 -33.61
CA MET A 653 41.67 6.48 -34.03
C MET A 653 40.78 6.19 -35.25
N GLN A 654 39.55 6.69 -35.22
CA GLN A 654 38.61 6.55 -36.33
C GLN A 654 39.11 7.26 -37.60
N SER A 655 39.65 8.51 -37.49
CA SER A 655 40.18 9.27 -38.60
C SER A 655 41.39 8.60 -39.26
N ILE A 656 42.28 8.00 -38.44
CA ILE A 656 43.47 7.25 -38.93
C ILE A 656 43.05 5.95 -39.62
N GLY A 657 42.09 5.24 -39.07
CA GLY A 657 41.53 4.04 -39.67
C GLY A 657 40.88 4.31 -41.05
N GLN A 658 40.12 5.41 -41.15
CA GLN A 658 39.53 5.85 -42.43
C GLN A 658 40.59 6.25 -43.44
N GLN A 659 41.65 6.95 -43.03
CA GLN A 659 42.77 7.30 -43.94
C GLN A 659 43.54 6.05 -44.40
N ALA A 660 43.55 5.00 -43.66
CA ALA A 660 44.15 3.73 -44.02
C ALA A 660 43.23 2.83 -44.87
N GLY A 661 42.04 3.30 -45.25
CA GLY A 661 41.07 2.58 -46.10
C GLY A 661 40.25 1.53 -45.35
N MET A 662 40.20 1.62 -44.03
CA MET A 662 39.37 0.76 -43.18
C MET A 662 38.05 1.51 -42.87
N ASN A 663 36.99 1.16 -43.60
CA ASN A 663 35.64 1.73 -43.32
C ASN A 663 34.99 0.94 -42.19
N MET A 664 35.27 1.35 -40.97
CA MET A 664 34.58 0.85 -39.77
C MET A 664 34.15 2.04 -38.92
N GLU A 665 32.88 2.19 -38.70
CA GLU A 665 32.37 3.13 -37.70
C GLU A 665 32.52 2.53 -36.32
N LEU A 666 33.19 3.26 -35.45
CA LEU A 666 33.28 2.87 -34.03
C LEU A 666 31.95 3.16 -33.41
N PRO A 667 31.24 2.19 -32.84
CA PRO A 667 29.95 2.46 -32.15
C PRO A 667 30.16 3.50 -31.07
N LEU A 668 29.26 4.47 -30.99
CA LEU A 668 29.19 5.41 -29.88
C LEU A 668 28.73 4.60 -28.66
N ILE A 669 29.66 4.15 -27.84
CA ILE A 669 29.32 3.52 -26.56
C ILE A 669 29.14 4.66 -25.58
N ASP A 670 27.92 4.86 -25.12
CA ASP A 670 27.66 5.65 -23.94
C ASP A 670 28.23 4.87 -22.76
N PHE A 671 29.09 5.49 -21.95
CA PHE A 671 29.76 4.80 -20.85
C PHE A 671 28.80 4.40 -19.72
N ASP A 672 27.57 4.92 -19.74
CA ASP A 672 26.48 4.64 -18.79
C ASP A 672 25.52 3.51 -19.22
N GLU A 673 25.58 3.03 -20.46
CA GLU A 673 24.78 1.87 -20.87
C GLU A 673 25.46 0.55 -20.44
N GLU A 674 25.16 0.09 -19.26
CA GLU A 674 25.64 -1.19 -18.69
C GLU A 674 25.17 -2.46 -19.44
N GLU A 675 24.33 -2.38 -20.48
CA GLU A 675 23.61 -3.55 -20.99
C GLU A 675 23.98 -4.08 -22.39
N THR A 676 24.79 -3.43 -23.16
CA THR A 676 25.19 -4.00 -24.43
C THR A 676 26.69 -4.28 -24.50
N GLY A 677 27.11 -5.31 -23.81
CA GLY A 677 28.38 -5.94 -24.13
C GLY A 677 28.41 -6.27 -25.63
N LEU A 678 29.36 -5.69 -26.36
CA LEU A 678 29.58 -6.00 -27.79
C LEU A 678 29.62 -7.52 -27.98
N SER A 679 29.02 -8.03 -29.02
CA SER A 679 29.19 -9.45 -29.34
C SER A 679 30.67 -9.75 -29.51
N PRO A 680 31.17 -10.93 -29.08
CA PRO A 680 32.59 -11.26 -29.14
C PRO A 680 33.23 -11.06 -30.50
N ASP A 681 32.47 -11.22 -31.59
CA ASP A 681 32.93 -11.04 -32.94
C ASP A 681 33.15 -9.56 -33.30
N ILE A 682 32.26 -8.67 -32.80
CA ILE A 682 32.36 -7.22 -32.97
C ILE A 682 33.50 -6.66 -32.09
N GLU A 683 33.64 -7.13 -30.86
CA GLU A 683 34.73 -6.75 -29.96
C GLU A 683 36.10 -7.10 -30.59
N ASN A 684 36.27 -8.31 -31.08
CA ASN A 684 37.51 -8.76 -31.73
C ASN A 684 37.83 -7.94 -32.99
N ALA A 685 36.84 -7.61 -33.81
CA ALA A 685 37.03 -6.79 -35.00
C ALA A 685 37.43 -5.34 -34.63
N LEU A 686 36.80 -4.75 -33.61
CA LEU A 686 37.15 -3.44 -33.07
C LEU A 686 38.55 -3.42 -32.49
N SER A 687 38.93 -4.40 -31.69
CA SER A 687 40.25 -4.50 -31.07
C SER A 687 41.35 -4.64 -32.15
N GLN A 688 41.10 -5.36 -33.26
CA GLN A 688 42.05 -5.43 -34.37
C GLN A 688 42.17 -4.10 -35.13
N PHE A 689 41.06 -3.42 -35.34
CA PHE A 689 41.05 -2.09 -35.97
C PHE A 689 41.80 -1.06 -35.13
N GLU A 690 41.55 -1.01 -33.84
CA GLU A 690 42.23 -0.11 -32.89
C GLU A 690 43.73 -0.40 -32.77
N ALA A 691 44.12 -1.68 -32.76
CA ALA A 691 45.53 -2.07 -32.73
C ALA A 691 46.30 -1.65 -34.00
N GLN A 692 45.65 -1.77 -35.17
CA GLN A 692 46.24 -1.33 -36.43
C GLN A 692 46.33 0.19 -36.52
N SER A 693 45.28 0.89 -36.11
CA SER A 693 45.25 2.35 -36.07
C SER A 693 46.31 2.91 -35.11
N ALA A 694 46.50 2.28 -33.96
CA ALA A 694 47.54 2.65 -32.95
C ALA A 694 48.97 2.43 -33.53
N GLN A 695 49.18 1.37 -34.29
CA GLN A 695 50.47 1.14 -34.96
C GLN A 695 50.77 2.21 -36.03
N LEU A 696 49.75 2.64 -36.80
CA LEU A 696 49.88 3.69 -37.79
C LEU A 696 50.12 5.06 -37.13
N LEU A 697 49.46 5.36 -36.02
CA LEU A 697 49.72 6.55 -35.24
C LEU A 697 51.17 6.60 -34.70
N ALA A 698 51.71 5.51 -34.24
CA ALA A 698 53.07 5.38 -33.76
C ALA A 698 54.10 5.56 -34.87
N GLN A 699 53.78 5.19 -36.12
CA GLN A 699 54.67 5.32 -37.27
C GLN A 699 54.66 6.70 -37.92
N SER A 700 53.65 7.52 -37.70
CA SER A 700 53.43 8.76 -38.40
C SER A 700 54.20 9.96 -37.86
N GLN A 701 54.86 9.86 -36.70
CA GLN A 701 55.64 10.98 -36.12
C GLN A 701 57.03 10.53 -35.64
N PRO A 702 58.13 10.95 -36.31
CA PRO A 702 59.44 10.96 -35.67
C PRO A 702 59.48 12.12 -34.69
N PRO A 703 59.87 11.90 -33.42
CA PRO A 703 59.93 12.97 -32.43
C PRO A 703 60.98 14.02 -32.76
N THR A 704 60.56 15.27 -32.82
CA THR A 704 61.50 16.41 -32.87
C THR A 704 62.22 16.56 -31.53
N GLU A 705 63.49 17.10 -31.55
CA GLU A 705 64.31 17.20 -30.33
C GLU A 705 63.63 18.04 -29.22
N ASP A 706 62.72 18.94 -29.55
CA ASP A 706 61.98 19.72 -28.56
C ASP A 706 60.81 18.91 -27.96
N GLU A 707 60.22 17.96 -28.69
CA GLU A 707 59.21 17.04 -28.17
C GLU A 707 59.83 15.97 -27.25
N VAL A 708 61.08 15.57 -27.52
CA VAL A 708 61.80 14.67 -26.64
C VAL A 708 62.08 15.34 -25.29
N LYS A 709 62.40 16.64 -25.28
CA LYS A 709 62.54 17.41 -24.03
C LYS A 709 61.22 17.59 -23.31
N GLN A 710 60.17 17.82 -24.03
CA GLN A 710 58.82 17.98 -23.48
C GLN A 710 58.27 16.64 -22.99
N GLN A 711 58.54 15.52 -23.71
CA GLN A 711 58.22 14.16 -23.25
C GLN A 711 59.06 13.79 -21.97
N GLN A 712 60.33 14.18 -21.90
CA GLN A 712 61.12 13.99 -20.68
C GLN A 712 60.59 14.84 -19.51
N GLN A 713 60.07 16.07 -19.80
CA GLN A 713 59.43 16.90 -18.78
C GLN A 713 58.11 16.29 -18.34
N ASN A 714 57.24 15.93 -19.33
CA ASN A 714 55.97 15.25 -19.07
C ASN A 714 56.14 13.85 -18.40
N ALA A 715 57.21 13.10 -18.75
CA ALA A 715 57.52 11.88 -18.06
C ALA A 715 58.01 12.09 -16.62
N LYS A 716 58.68 13.22 -16.35
CA LYS A 716 58.98 13.61 -14.97
C LYS A 716 57.76 14.05 -14.20
N ASP A 717 56.88 14.83 -14.84
CA ASP A 717 55.61 15.25 -14.23
C ASP A 717 54.67 14.08 -14.01
N GLN A 718 54.60 13.13 -14.99
CA GLN A 718 53.86 11.87 -14.79
C GLN A 718 54.50 10.97 -13.69
N ALA A 719 55.84 10.91 -13.61
CA ALA A 719 56.48 10.19 -12.51
C ALA A 719 56.19 10.85 -11.17
N GLU A 720 56.14 12.19 -11.13
CA GLU A 720 55.77 12.92 -9.91
C GLU A 720 54.29 12.73 -9.55
N LEU A 721 53.38 12.68 -10.57
CA LEU A 721 51.96 12.34 -10.40
C LEU A 721 51.76 10.88 -9.96
N GLN A 722 52.57 9.95 -10.53
CA GLN A 722 52.55 8.55 -10.08
C GLN A 722 53.11 8.41 -8.65
N LEU A 723 54.15 9.13 -8.28
CA LEU A 723 54.66 9.19 -6.91
C LEU A 723 53.60 9.75 -5.93
N LYS A 724 52.86 10.82 -6.34
CA LYS A 724 51.77 11.36 -5.54
C LYS A 724 50.58 10.41 -5.47
N ALA A 725 50.27 9.70 -6.57
CA ALA A 725 49.26 8.65 -6.57
C ALA A 725 49.65 7.43 -5.70
N GLU A 726 50.96 7.07 -5.72
CA GLU A 726 51.51 6.02 -4.85
C GLU A 726 51.53 6.45 -3.38
N GLU A 727 51.88 7.72 -3.10
CA GLU A 727 51.74 8.29 -1.75
C GLU A 727 50.27 8.31 -1.28
N LEU A 728 49.33 8.63 -2.19
CA LEU A 728 47.90 8.61 -1.88
C LEU A 728 47.41 7.17 -1.64
N ASN A 729 47.93 6.19 -2.40
CA ASN A 729 47.63 4.78 -2.21
C ASN A 729 48.24 4.25 -0.91
N ILE A 730 49.47 4.67 -0.56
CA ILE A 730 50.10 4.37 0.72
C ILE A 730 49.33 5.00 1.88
N ARG A 731 48.79 6.22 1.68
CA ARG A 731 47.95 6.89 2.68
C ARG A 731 46.59 6.19 2.83
N LYS A 732 45.98 5.75 1.71
CA LYS A 732 44.77 4.88 1.72
C LYS A 732 45.02 3.54 2.39
N ALA A 733 46.17 2.90 2.07
CA ALA A 733 46.56 1.63 2.72
C ALA A 733 46.78 1.81 4.22
N ARG A 734 47.43 2.90 4.67
CA ARG A 734 47.58 3.21 6.11
C ARG A 734 46.24 3.53 6.77
N PHE A 735 45.34 4.17 6.06
CA PHE A 735 43.97 4.41 6.56
C PHE A 735 43.18 3.10 6.67
N GLN A 736 43.27 2.21 5.67
CA GLN A 736 42.66 0.88 5.72
C GLN A 736 43.30 -0.02 6.81
N GLU A 737 44.56 0.15 7.06
CA GLU A 737 45.23 -0.56 8.17
C GLU A 737 44.81 -0.02 9.54
N GLY A 738 44.56 1.31 9.64
CA GLY A 738 43.95 1.94 10.81
C GLY A 738 42.54 1.41 11.07
N VAL A 739 41.70 1.35 10.03
CA VAL A 739 40.34 0.81 10.12
C VAL A 739 40.33 -0.68 10.48
N LYS A 740 41.32 -1.48 9.95
CA LYS A 740 41.48 -2.89 10.36
C LYS A 740 41.89 -3.03 11.81
N LYS A 741 42.73 -2.11 12.32
CA LYS A 741 43.11 -2.10 13.74
C LYS A 741 41.94 -1.73 14.64
N ASP A 742 41.14 -0.75 14.23
CA ASP A 742 39.92 -0.36 14.97
C ASP A 742 38.85 -1.48 14.94
N ALA A 743 38.71 -2.19 13.82
CA ALA A 743 37.84 -3.37 13.73
C ALA A 743 38.33 -4.51 14.62
N GLN A 744 39.68 -4.72 14.72
CA GLN A 744 40.25 -5.72 15.65
C GLN A 744 40.10 -5.33 17.12
N VAL A 745 40.11 -4.02 17.42
CA VAL A 745 39.82 -3.50 18.77
C VAL A 745 38.35 -3.69 19.12
N GLN A 746 37.45 -3.43 18.16
CA GLN A 746 36.02 -3.68 18.32
C GLN A 746 35.71 -5.17 18.48
N ASP A 747 36.35 -6.05 17.71
CA ASP A 747 36.20 -7.51 17.85
C ASP A 747 36.73 -8.02 19.19
N ARG A 748 37.84 -7.43 19.69
CA ARG A 748 38.35 -7.71 21.04
C ARG A 748 37.37 -7.27 22.12
N LEU A 749 36.83 -6.05 22.02
CA LEU A 749 35.87 -5.54 22.97
C LEU A 749 34.58 -6.37 22.97
N THR A 750 34.14 -6.82 21.79
CA THR A 750 32.95 -7.68 21.65
C THR A 750 33.21 -9.07 22.28
N LYS A 751 34.41 -9.65 22.08
CA LYS A 751 34.82 -10.91 22.72
C LYS A 751 34.96 -10.78 24.23
N GLU A 752 35.48 -9.65 24.72
CA GLU A 752 35.55 -9.38 26.17
C GLU A 752 34.15 -9.22 26.77
N PHE A 753 33.20 -8.59 26.02
CA PHE A 753 31.83 -8.44 26.47
C PHE A 753 31.11 -9.79 26.52
N GLN A 754 31.34 -10.66 25.51
CA GLN A 754 30.81 -12.03 25.50
C GLN A 754 31.42 -12.89 26.62
N LEU A 755 32.70 -12.75 26.91
CA LEU A 755 33.34 -13.43 28.03
C LEU A 755 32.84 -12.94 29.41
N LYS A 756 32.54 -11.65 29.54
CA LYS A 756 31.89 -11.10 30.75
C LYS A 756 30.46 -11.59 30.91
N ALA A 757 29.70 -11.66 29.83
CA ALA A 757 28.34 -12.20 29.82
C ALA A 757 28.29 -13.69 30.17
N LEU A 758 29.27 -14.49 29.68
CA LEU A 758 29.42 -15.90 30.03
C LEU A 758 29.82 -16.10 31.48
N LYS A 759 30.70 -15.22 32.03
CA LYS A 759 31.04 -15.26 33.46
C LYS A 759 29.87 -14.90 34.35
N MET A 760 29.10 -13.85 33.97
CA MET A 760 27.89 -13.48 34.71
C MET A 760 26.82 -14.60 34.66
N GLY A 761 26.68 -15.30 33.54
CA GLY A 761 25.80 -16.47 33.42
C GLY A 761 26.24 -17.67 34.28
N SER A 762 27.57 -17.88 34.43
CA SER A 762 28.09 -18.94 35.27
C SER A 762 27.99 -18.60 36.78
N ASP A 763 28.10 -17.34 37.14
CA ASP A 763 27.95 -16.86 38.53
C ASP A 763 26.48 -16.92 38.97
N LEU A 764 25.54 -16.59 38.10
CA LEU A 764 24.10 -16.75 38.33
C LEU A 764 23.67 -18.23 38.46
N LYS A 765 24.33 -19.15 37.72
CA LYS A 765 24.10 -20.57 37.88
C LYS A 765 24.63 -21.09 39.23
N ARG A 766 25.80 -20.61 39.67
CA ARG A 766 26.39 -20.96 40.99
C ARG A 766 25.59 -20.40 42.17
N GLU A 767 24.96 -19.22 42.02
CA GLU A 767 24.07 -18.69 43.05
C GLU A 767 22.74 -19.45 43.12
N SER A 768 22.21 -19.92 41.99
CA SER A 768 20.97 -20.74 41.95
C SER A 768 21.17 -22.15 42.54
N GLU A 769 22.40 -22.71 42.44
CA GLU A 769 22.76 -24.01 43.04
C GLU A 769 23.07 -23.91 44.54
N LYS A 770 23.38 -22.73 45.07
CA LYS A 770 23.53 -22.51 46.51
C LYS A 770 22.23 -22.21 47.25
N LYS A 771 21.13 -22.04 46.55
CA LYS A 771 19.76 -21.84 47.11
C LYS A 771 18.87 -23.06 46.97
N LYS A 772 19.36 -24.19 46.50
CA LYS A 772 18.82 -25.53 46.72
C LYS A 772 19.69 -26.26 47.73
#